data_9a4651cc63cb117fc80b47e751ff7af1
#
_entry.id   9a4651cc63cb117fc80b47e751ff7af1
#
_cell.length_a   1.000
_cell.length_b   1.000
_cell.length_c   1.000
_cell.angle_alpha   90.00
_cell.angle_beta   90.00
_cell.angle_gamma   90.00
#
_symmetry.space_group_name_H-M   'P 1'
#
loop_
_entity.id
_entity.type
_entity.pdbx_description
1 polymer ?
#
loop_
_entity_poly.entity_id
_entity_poly.type
_entity_poly.pdbx_seq_one_letter_code
_entity_poly.pdbx_strand_id
1 'polypeptide(L)'
;MITKWKVFNFKSIREETELDLGPLTIFAGANSSGKSTFIQSVLLVAQTLAHKVGSRSVVLNGALTSLGQFDDLKSNGGKSDQITIRCTCQPLPDQEAAIPRRSQLAPRGSSIYYGSRSNQIQEIACEMSFDADPSSSQRDLFQIQPRFFATQLSCLSRDEDNVDQKVDISIHHSSKAISEIEGAGSVSAIDDQLRASLAYAVELDENSMTEVKEDFRSAKPIGCILRHFLPERIIYAIDTIEEDASAITIALQDDGRRTGGLRRSMGREIILSEEIIAVLREVLQDTIDFDQTFKDKYRQESLFGSESETLTFRAWHERLRGLPREERLNAQQVLREHENLFDRIHSAMRTSAAPKSETHALVQARPPRLITEATWYLDNFFASSFKYLGPLRDAPKPLYPLAPAADPYDVGLRGEHTASILELHKNKKIRYISSANLKSPVIDRKMVARTLESAVIDWLQYLGVARSVKSRDMGKLGHELKVGLSDSDSTYDHDLTHVGVGVSQVLPILVMCLLADTDSTLVFEQPELHLHPKVQTLLGDFFLSMALCNKQCIVETHSEYFIDRLRFRIAAASPENELNRQVKIYFVEKPLQGSSFREVVINEYGAISDWPEGFFDQSQQQAEEILRAAAMKRKASRRNKDA
;
A
#
# COMPACT_ATOMS: atom_id res chain seq x y z
N MET A 1 3.71 -7.40 -3.14
CA MET A 1 3.88 -7.19 -4.61
C MET A 1 2.62 -6.59 -5.21
N ILE A 2 2.75 -5.76 -6.25
CA ILE A 2 1.62 -5.28 -7.06
C ILE A 2 1.27 -6.38 -8.07
N THR A 3 0.05 -6.88 -8.06
CA THR A 3 -0.38 -7.94 -9.00
C THR A 3 -1.19 -7.43 -10.17
N LYS A 4 -1.94 -6.32 -9.97
CA LYS A 4 -2.71 -5.67 -11.03
C LYS A 4 -2.60 -4.16 -10.93
N TRP A 5 -2.61 -3.52 -12.08
CA TRP A 5 -2.64 -2.07 -12.18
C TRP A 5 -3.60 -1.65 -13.28
N LYS A 6 -4.57 -0.83 -12.92
CA LYS A 6 -5.59 -0.31 -13.83
C LYS A 6 -5.50 1.20 -13.90
N VAL A 7 -5.59 1.75 -15.09
CA VAL A 7 -5.52 3.19 -15.36
C VAL A 7 -6.60 3.57 -16.37
N PHE A 8 -7.27 4.69 -16.11
CA PHE A 8 -8.25 5.27 -17.02
C PHE A 8 -8.02 6.77 -17.16
N ASN A 9 -8.09 7.28 -18.39
CA ASN A 9 -8.02 8.71 -18.75
C ASN A 9 -6.75 9.41 -18.27
N PHE A 10 -5.60 8.75 -18.38
CA PHE A 10 -4.32 9.28 -17.93
C PHE A 10 -3.34 9.47 -19.08
N LYS A 11 -3.02 10.71 -19.42
CA LYS A 11 -2.09 11.11 -20.52
C LYS A 11 -2.41 10.42 -21.83
N SER A 12 -1.55 9.51 -22.31
CA SER A 12 -1.78 8.74 -23.54
C SER A 12 -2.69 7.54 -23.36
N ILE A 13 -3.04 7.15 -22.13
CA ILE A 13 -3.97 6.06 -21.84
C ILE A 13 -5.37 6.65 -21.71
N ARG A 14 -6.17 6.48 -22.79
CA ARG A 14 -7.51 7.06 -22.87
C ARG A 14 -8.59 6.15 -22.28
N GLU A 15 -8.53 4.89 -22.67
CA GLU A 15 -9.52 3.89 -22.26
C GLU A 15 -9.05 3.14 -21.02
N GLU A 16 -9.96 2.48 -20.36
CA GLU A 16 -9.66 1.65 -19.21
C GLU A 16 -8.68 0.55 -19.62
N THR A 17 -7.51 0.58 -19.00
CA THR A 17 -6.42 -0.36 -19.26
C THR A 17 -6.02 -1.02 -17.94
N GLU A 18 -6.26 -2.33 -17.85
CA GLU A 18 -5.85 -3.15 -16.69
C GLU A 18 -4.75 -4.12 -17.13
N LEU A 19 -3.65 -4.14 -16.38
CA LEU A 19 -2.50 -4.99 -16.64
C LEU A 19 -2.20 -5.88 -15.44
N ASP A 20 -1.98 -7.16 -15.71
CA ASP A 20 -1.48 -8.13 -14.73
C ASP A 20 0.05 -7.98 -14.60
N LEU A 21 0.53 -7.74 -13.40
CA LEU A 21 1.97 -7.58 -13.13
C LEU A 21 2.53 -8.86 -12.50
N GLY A 22 3.56 -9.42 -13.13
CA GLY A 22 4.28 -10.57 -12.61
C GLY A 22 5.49 -10.19 -11.75
N PRO A 23 6.21 -11.17 -11.21
CA PRO A 23 7.47 -10.94 -10.51
C PRO A 23 8.52 -10.21 -11.37
N LEU A 24 8.54 -10.46 -12.68
CA LEU A 24 9.27 -9.66 -13.66
C LEU A 24 8.30 -9.19 -14.74
N THR A 25 8.03 -7.89 -14.79
CA THR A 25 7.18 -7.28 -15.82
C THR A 25 8.01 -6.36 -16.70
N ILE A 26 7.87 -6.50 -18.01
CA ILE A 26 8.64 -5.76 -19.00
C ILE A 26 7.71 -4.97 -19.90
N PHE A 27 7.97 -3.68 -20.04
CA PHE A 27 7.35 -2.82 -21.02
C PHE A 27 8.32 -2.56 -22.18
N ALA A 28 7.97 -3.03 -23.38
CA ALA A 28 8.73 -2.85 -24.59
C ALA A 28 7.90 -2.10 -25.64
N GLY A 29 8.54 -1.51 -26.63
CA GLY A 29 7.85 -0.78 -27.71
C GLY A 29 8.63 0.44 -28.17
N ALA A 30 8.09 1.15 -29.17
CA ALA A 30 8.70 2.34 -29.74
C ALA A 30 8.80 3.49 -28.73
N ASN A 31 9.67 4.49 -29.02
CA ASN A 31 9.73 5.73 -28.24
C ASN A 31 8.37 6.45 -28.32
N SER A 32 7.99 7.09 -27.21
CA SER A 32 6.72 7.84 -27.10
C SER A 32 5.45 6.99 -27.30
N SER A 33 5.50 5.66 -27.18
CA SER A 33 4.33 4.78 -27.27
C SER A 33 3.43 4.84 -26.05
N GLY A 34 3.93 5.31 -24.89
CA GLY A 34 3.16 5.41 -23.64
C GLY A 34 3.67 4.50 -22.51
N LYS A 35 4.82 3.83 -22.70
CA LYS A 35 5.46 3.01 -21.64
C LYS A 35 5.68 3.82 -20.37
N SER A 36 6.36 4.95 -20.47
CA SER A 36 6.61 5.84 -19.34
C SER A 36 5.33 6.46 -18.78
N THR A 37 4.24 6.56 -19.57
CA THR A 37 2.93 7.00 -19.06
C THR A 37 2.39 6.04 -18.01
N PHE A 38 2.46 4.73 -18.27
CA PHE A 38 2.06 3.72 -17.30
C PHE A 38 2.91 3.82 -16.02
N ILE A 39 4.23 3.86 -16.15
CA ILE A 39 5.15 4.02 -15.00
C ILE A 39 4.84 5.30 -14.24
N GLN A 40 4.57 6.42 -14.91
CA GLN A 40 4.21 7.67 -14.26
C GLN A 40 2.93 7.59 -13.43
N SER A 41 1.96 6.76 -13.83
CA SER A 41 0.77 6.51 -13.00
C SER A 41 1.11 5.79 -11.70
N VAL A 42 2.05 4.84 -11.75
CA VAL A 42 2.55 4.15 -10.55
C VAL A 42 3.34 5.11 -9.65
N LEU A 43 4.21 5.92 -10.25
CA LEU A 43 5.01 6.93 -9.53
C LEU A 43 4.13 7.98 -8.86
N LEU A 44 3.01 8.38 -9.50
CA LEU A 44 2.05 9.32 -8.93
C LEU A 44 1.46 8.81 -7.61
N VAL A 45 1.02 7.55 -7.58
CA VAL A 45 0.50 6.92 -6.37
C VAL A 45 1.59 6.78 -5.32
N ALA A 46 2.76 6.28 -5.71
CA ALA A 46 3.88 6.09 -4.80
C ALA A 46 4.35 7.40 -4.15
N GLN A 47 4.55 8.47 -4.94
CA GLN A 47 4.96 9.75 -4.37
C GLN A 47 3.87 10.42 -3.53
N THR A 48 2.59 10.18 -3.84
CA THR A 48 1.49 10.71 -3.04
C THR A 48 1.48 10.07 -1.66
N LEU A 49 1.52 8.75 -1.58
CA LEU A 49 1.53 8.03 -0.30
C LEU A 49 2.80 8.25 0.51
N ALA A 50 3.96 8.41 -0.15
CA ALA A 50 5.22 8.75 0.52
C ALA A 50 5.28 10.20 1.01
N HIS A 51 4.33 11.06 0.63
CA HIS A 51 4.37 12.48 0.99
C HIS A 51 3.94 12.70 2.44
N LYS A 52 4.69 13.54 3.17
CA LYS A 52 4.48 13.77 4.61
C LYS A 52 3.18 14.51 4.94
N VAL A 53 2.70 15.37 4.03
CA VAL A 53 1.51 16.20 4.25
C VAL A 53 0.29 15.45 3.71
N GLY A 54 -0.41 14.75 4.60
CA GLY A 54 -1.55 13.89 4.28
C GLY A 54 -2.82 14.62 3.82
N SER A 55 -2.90 15.95 4.02
CA SER A 55 -4.04 16.76 3.56
C SER A 55 -4.09 16.96 2.04
N ARG A 56 -3.01 16.66 1.31
CA ARG A 56 -3.01 16.68 -0.15
C ARG A 56 -3.53 15.38 -0.70
N SER A 57 -4.65 15.42 -1.42
CA SER A 57 -5.26 14.22 -2.01
C SER A 57 -4.33 13.50 -2.97
N VAL A 58 -3.66 14.25 -3.86
CA VAL A 58 -2.72 13.75 -4.87
C VAL A 58 -1.55 14.72 -5.01
N VAL A 59 -0.34 14.19 -5.10
CA VAL A 59 0.89 14.98 -5.27
C VAL A 59 1.37 14.88 -6.72
N LEU A 60 1.03 15.87 -7.54
CA LEU A 60 1.39 15.89 -8.97
C LEU A 60 2.89 16.10 -9.22
N ASN A 61 3.51 16.95 -8.43
CA ASN A 61 4.92 17.31 -8.53
C ASN A 61 5.61 16.97 -7.22
N GLY A 62 6.34 15.88 -7.21
CA GLY A 62 6.98 15.32 -6.02
C GLY A 62 8.42 14.89 -6.26
N ALA A 63 8.92 14.05 -5.39
CA ALA A 63 10.31 13.57 -5.46
C ALA A 63 10.55 12.58 -6.62
N LEU A 64 9.55 11.76 -6.97
CA LEU A 64 9.72 10.71 -7.99
C LEU A 64 9.44 11.22 -9.40
N THR A 65 8.45 12.10 -9.56
CA THR A 65 8.06 12.63 -10.88
C THR A 65 7.45 14.01 -10.76
N SER A 66 7.59 14.82 -11.82
CA SER A 66 6.94 16.12 -11.99
C SER A 66 6.00 16.03 -13.19
N LEU A 67 4.70 16.02 -12.93
CA LEU A 67 3.66 15.76 -13.92
C LEU A 67 2.97 17.03 -14.44
N GLY A 68 3.33 18.20 -13.91
CA GLY A 68 2.75 19.48 -14.30
C GLY A 68 1.42 19.77 -13.58
N GLN A 69 0.44 20.20 -14.34
CA GLN A 69 -0.92 20.51 -13.86
C GLN A 69 -1.87 19.35 -14.11
N PHE A 70 -3.03 19.37 -13.46
CA PHE A 70 -4.03 18.31 -13.64
C PHE A 70 -4.48 18.14 -15.09
N ASP A 71 -4.64 19.25 -15.83
CA ASP A 71 -5.03 19.20 -17.24
C ASP A 71 -3.98 18.53 -18.13
N ASP A 72 -2.70 18.56 -17.74
CA ASP A 72 -1.61 17.84 -18.46
C ASP A 72 -1.71 16.31 -18.27
N LEU A 73 -2.47 15.87 -17.26
CA LEU A 73 -2.65 14.46 -16.95
C LEU A 73 -3.83 13.83 -17.66
N LYS A 74 -4.84 14.62 -18.02
CA LYS A 74 -6.01 14.10 -18.73
C LYS A 74 -5.64 13.68 -20.15
N SER A 75 -6.27 12.59 -20.62
CA SER A 75 -6.10 12.15 -21.97
C SER A 75 -6.79 13.12 -22.96
N ASN A 76 -6.07 13.56 -23.97
CA ASN A 76 -6.62 14.44 -25.00
C ASN A 76 -7.79 13.78 -25.75
N GLY A 77 -8.97 14.41 -25.71
CA GLY A 77 -10.20 13.92 -26.34
C GLY A 77 -10.91 12.80 -25.54
N GLY A 78 -10.59 12.62 -24.28
CA GLY A 78 -11.35 11.80 -23.34
C GLY A 78 -12.75 12.40 -23.09
N LYS A 79 -13.75 11.54 -22.88
CA LYS A 79 -15.14 11.95 -22.58
C LYS A 79 -15.35 12.25 -21.09
N SER A 80 -14.41 11.85 -20.23
CA SER A 80 -14.48 12.00 -18.78
C SER A 80 -13.48 13.04 -18.30
N ASP A 81 -13.89 13.83 -17.30
CA ASP A 81 -12.97 14.72 -16.57
C ASP A 81 -12.27 14.00 -15.42
N GLN A 82 -12.63 12.76 -15.14
CA GLN A 82 -12.05 11.98 -14.06
C GLN A 82 -10.89 11.12 -14.55
N ILE A 83 -9.86 11.04 -13.73
CA ILE A 83 -8.77 10.06 -13.84
C ILE A 83 -9.00 9.02 -12.77
N THR A 84 -8.94 7.73 -13.14
CA THR A 84 -9.07 6.62 -12.20
C THR A 84 -7.83 5.75 -12.26
N ILE A 85 -7.30 5.41 -11.09
CA ILE A 85 -6.18 4.47 -10.93
C ILE A 85 -6.58 3.43 -9.89
N ARG A 86 -6.34 2.15 -10.20
CA ARG A 86 -6.53 1.04 -9.25
C ARG A 86 -5.26 0.23 -9.16
N CYS A 87 -4.86 -0.06 -7.93
CA CYS A 87 -3.80 -1.01 -7.64
C CYS A 87 -4.34 -2.21 -6.87
N THR A 88 -3.87 -3.40 -7.23
CA THR A 88 -4.11 -4.62 -6.47
C THR A 88 -2.77 -5.14 -5.99
N CYS A 89 -2.64 -5.35 -4.69
CA CYS A 89 -1.44 -5.81 -4.03
C CYS A 89 -1.70 -7.16 -3.33
N GLN A 90 -0.74 -8.06 -3.42
CA GLN A 90 -0.74 -9.31 -2.64
C GLN A 90 0.48 -9.31 -1.72
N PRO A 91 0.28 -9.23 -0.40
CA PRO A 91 1.34 -9.46 0.56
C PRO A 91 1.88 -10.88 0.43
N LEU A 92 3.20 -11.06 0.59
CA LEU A 92 3.75 -12.42 0.66
C LEU A 92 3.34 -13.07 1.98
N PRO A 93 2.95 -14.37 1.96
CA PRO A 93 2.68 -15.09 3.19
C PRO A 93 3.93 -15.14 4.06
N ASP A 94 3.77 -14.84 5.33
CA ASP A 94 4.82 -14.73 6.36
C ASP A 94 5.47 -16.08 6.69
N GLN A 95 6.00 -16.80 5.71
CA GLN A 95 6.79 -18.02 6.00
C GLN A 95 8.23 -17.70 6.47
N GLU A 96 8.71 -16.46 6.36
CA GLU A 96 10.05 -16.04 6.80
C GLU A 96 10.10 -14.70 7.55
N ALA A 97 8.99 -14.08 7.87
CA ALA A 97 8.96 -12.91 8.75
C ALA A 97 9.14 -13.32 10.24
N ALA A 98 10.17 -14.08 10.50
CA ALA A 98 10.73 -14.16 11.84
C ALA A 98 11.40 -12.83 12.14
N ILE A 99 10.72 -12.00 12.91
CA ILE A 99 11.07 -10.73 13.53
C ILE A 99 10.25 -9.57 12.92
N PRO A 100 9.30 -9.01 13.68
CA PRO A 100 8.73 -7.72 13.30
C PRO A 100 9.88 -6.71 13.29
N ARG A 101 10.29 -6.26 12.11
CA ARG A 101 11.21 -5.13 12.01
C ARG A 101 10.45 -3.94 12.59
N ARG A 102 10.81 -3.56 13.82
CA ARG A 102 10.43 -2.28 14.38
C ARG A 102 10.83 -1.22 13.36
N SER A 103 9.86 -0.70 12.60
CA SER A 103 10.05 0.59 11.97
C SER A 103 10.29 1.56 13.12
N GLN A 104 11.48 2.15 13.19
CA GLN A 104 11.86 3.13 14.23
C GLN A 104 11.02 4.42 14.16
N LEU A 105 9.97 4.43 13.32
CA LEU A 105 9.08 5.56 13.04
C LEU A 105 7.62 5.33 13.45
N ALA A 106 7.29 4.23 14.13
CA ALA A 106 5.97 4.14 14.75
C ALA A 106 5.85 5.20 15.85
N PRO A 107 4.85 6.10 15.84
CA PRO A 107 4.66 7.06 16.92
C PRO A 107 4.58 6.32 18.25
N ARG A 108 5.38 6.74 19.24
CA ARG A 108 5.32 6.21 20.61
C ARG A 108 3.89 6.41 21.12
N GLY A 109 3.11 5.34 21.17
CA GLY A 109 1.72 5.35 21.67
C GLY A 109 0.76 4.44 20.92
N SER A 110 1.07 3.99 19.71
CA SER A 110 0.29 2.96 19.03
C SER A 110 0.87 1.59 19.38
N SER A 111 0.41 0.98 20.47
CA SER A 111 0.53 -0.46 20.63
C SER A 111 -0.46 -1.11 19.67
N ILE A 112 -0.14 -1.09 18.38
CA ILE A 112 -0.76 -2.01 17.45
C ILE A 112 -0.11 -3.34 17.78
N TYR A 113 -0.79 -4.12 18.59
CA TYR A 113 -0.48 -5.50 18.85
C TYR A 113 -0.59 -6.26 17.51
N TYR A 114 0.53 -6.48 16.83
CA TYR A 114 0.71 -7.62 15.96
C TYR A 114 0.77 -8.88 16.82
N GLY A 115 -0.29 -9.18 17.49
CA GLY A 115 -0.34 -10.23 18.48
C GLY A 115 -1.67 -10.94 18.48
N SER A 116 -2.17 -11.26 17.31
CA SER A 116 -3.11 -12.36 17.18
C SER A 116 -3.01 -12.88 15.75
N ARG A 117 -2.63 -14.12 15.61
CA ARG A 117 -2.39 -14.88 14.38
C ARG A 117 -3.65 -15.15 13.56
N SER A 118 -4.68 -14.28 13.61
CA SER A 118 -5.97 -14.76 13.18
C SER A 118 -6.31 -14.55 11.70
N ASN A 119 -5.83 -13.50 11.02
CA ASN A 119 -6.22 -13.31 9.62
C ASN A 119 -5.01 -12.98 8.75
N GLN A 120 -4.80 -13.76 7.69
CA GLN A 120 -3.76 -13.49 6.72
C GLN A 120 -4.37 -12.74 5.53
N ILE A 121 -3.92 -11.51 5.30
CA ILE A 121 -4.34 -10.74 4.14
C ILE A 121 -3.83 -11.43 2.87
N GLN A 122 -4.76 -11.75 1.96
CA GLN A 122 -4.48 -12.39 0.68
C GLN A 122 -4.35 -11.35 -0.43
N GLU A 123 -5.23 -10.36 -0.44
CA GLU A 123 -5.30 -9.36 -1.49
C GLU A 123 -5.83 -8.04 -0.94
N ILE A 124 -5.26 -6.94 -1.41
CA ILE A 124 -5.72 -5.58 -1.17
C ILE A 124 -5.89 -4.90 -2.52
N ALA A 125 -7.08 -4.39 -2.81
CA ALA A 125 -7.32 -3.57 -3.99
C ALA A 125 -7.76 -2.17 -3.57
N CYS A 126 -7.11 -1.15 -4.12
CA CYS A 126 -7.44 0.25 -3.89
C CYS A 126 -7.64 0.95 -5.23
N GLU A 127 -8.85 1.45 -5.46
CA GLU A 127 -9.21 2.28 -6.60
C GLU A 127 -9.39 3.71 -6.12
N MET A 128 -8.76 4.67 -6.80
CA MET A 128 -8.87 6.09 -6.51
C MET A 128 -9.24 6.86 -7.77
N SER A 129 -10.15 7.82 -7.62
CA SER A 129 -10.56 8.72 -8.68
C SER A 129 -10.39 10.17 -8.25
N PHE A 130 -9.93 11.00 -9.17
CA PHE A 130 -9.74 12.42 -8.95
C PHE A 130 -10.12 13.22 -10.19
N ASP A 131 -10.58 14.47 -9.99
CA ASP A 131 -11.00 15.38 -11.04
C ASP A 131 -10.42 16.79 -10.82
N ALA A 132 -10.67 17.68 -11.76
CA ALA A 132 -10.38 19.10 -11.57
C ALA A 132 -11.29 19.67 -10.51
N ASP A 133 -10.75 20.47 -9.59
CA ASP A 133 -11.58 21.20 -8.63
C ASP A 133 -12.34 22.32 -9.36
N PRO A 134 -13.69 22.25 -9.43
CA PRO A 134 -14.49 23.27 -10.10
C PRO A 134 -14.42 24.64 -9.42
N SER A 135 -14.01 24.72 -8.15
CA SER A 135 -13.81 25.96 -7.42
C SER A 135 -12.48 26.67 -7.75
N SER A 136 -11.57 25.99 -8.46
CA SER A 136 -10.23 26.49 -8.79
C SER A 136 -10.19 27.49 -9.96
N SER A 137 -11.31 28.07 -10.36
CA SER A 137 -11.39 29.10 -11.42
C SER A 137 -10.63 30.40 -11.11
N GLN A 138 -10.07 30.59 -9.92
CA GLN A 138 -9.18 31.66 -9.53
C GLN A 138 -7.73 31.17 -9.48
N ARG A 139 -7.00 31.60 -10.41
CA ARG A 139 -5.62 31.43 -10.90
C ARG A 139 -4.47 31.47 -9.88
N ASP A 140 -4.54 30.75 -8.79
CA ASP A 140 -3.36 30.55 -7.96
C ASP A 140 -2.73 29.21 -8.33
N LEU A 141 -1.53 29.23 -8.92
CA LEU A 141 -0.78 28.04 -9.39
C LEU A 141 -0.61 26.95 -8.33
N PHE A 142 -0.71 27.33 -7.04
CA PHE A 142 -0.67 26.40 -5.91
C PHE A 142 -2.03 25.79 -5.55
N GLN A 143 -3.13 26.31 -6.08
CA GLN A 143 -4.51 25.87 -5.82
C GLN A 143 -5.07 24.94 -6.90
N ILE A 144 -4.39 24.80 -8.05
CA ILE A 144 -4.79 23.87 -9.11
C ILE A 144 -4.35 22.45 -8.74
N GLN A 145 -4.81 21.97 -7.59
CA GLN A 145 -4.67 20.56 -7.21
C GLN A 145 -5.92 19.80 -7.64
N PRO A 146 -5.76 18.54 -8.07
CA PRO A 146 -6.92 17.73 -8.34
C PRO A 146 -7.71 17.53 -7.06
N ARG A 147 -9.04 17.59 -7.18
CA ARG A 147 -9.93 17.22 -6.11
C ARG A 147 -10.03 15.71 -6.03
N PHE A 148 -9.90 15.17 -4.85
CA PHE A 148 -10.24 13.79 -4.59
C PHE A 148 -11.75 13.60 -4.82
N PHE A 149 -12.11 12.63 -5.68
CA PHE A 149 -13.49 12.35 -6.03
C PHE A 149 -14.02 11.11 -5.30
N ALA A 150 -13.34 9.99 -5.42
CA ALA A 150 -13.74 8.75 -4.76
C ALA A 150 -12.54 7.83 -4.50
N THR A 151 -12.67 6.98 -3.48
CA THR A 151 -11.84 5.79 -3.28
C THR A 151 -12.69 4.59 -2.93
N GLN A 152 -12.27 3.43 -3.43
CA GLN A 152 -12.79 2.14 -3.03
C GLN A 152 -11.63 1.27 -2.59
N LEU A 153 -11.66 0.81 -1.34
CA LEU A 153 -10.66 -0.09 -0.79
C LEU A 153 -11.33 -1.40 -0.43
N SER A 154 -10.80 -2.50 -0.96
CA SER A 154 -11.23 -3.86 -0.63
C SER A 154 -10.06 -4.67 -0.10
N CYS A 155 -10.33 -5.50 0.90
CA CYS A 155 -9.37 -6.39 1.51
C CYS A 155 -9.95 -7.80 1.59
N LEU A 156 -9.24 -8.76 1.01
CA LEU A 156 -9.52 -10.18 1.14
C LEU A 156 -8.54 -10.78 2.14
N SER A 157 -9.04 -11.37 3.20
CA SER A 157 -8.24 -12.05 4.21
C SER A 157 -8.73 -13.48 4.43
N ARG A 158 -7.86 -14.32 4.96
CA ARG A 158 -8.17 -15.70 5.33
C ARG A 158 -7.93 -15.87 6.82
N ASP A 159 -8.93 -16.41 7.53
CA ASP A 159 -8.83 -16.67 8.97
C ASP A 159 -8.09 -18.00 9.27
N GLU A 160 -7.96 -18.34 10.56
CA GLU A 160 -7.31 -19.58 11.01
C GLU A 160 -8.05 -20.85 10.55
N ASP A 161 -9.35 -20.75 10.31
CA ASP A 161 -10.21 -21.84 9.84
C ASP A 161 -10.22 -21.95 8.29
N ASN A 162 -9.36 -21.18 7.58
CA ASN A 162 -9.30 -21.08 6.13
C ASN A 162 -10.58 -20.52 5.47
N VAL A 163 -11.36 -19.74 6.19
CA VAL A 163 -12.52 -19.04 5.65
C VAL A 163 -12.08 -17.69 5.08
N ASP A 164 -12.44 -17.44 3.83
CA ASP A 164 -12.14 -16.16 3.17
C ASP A 164 -13.14 -15.09 3.66
N GLN A 165 -12.62 -14.00 4.19
CA GLN A 165 -13.38 -12.82 4.60
C GLN A 165 -13.02 -11.65 3.69
N LYS A 166 -14.04 -11.08 3.03
CA LYS A 166 -13.90 -9.86 2.23
C LYS A 166 -14.53 -8.69 2.96
N VAL A 167 -13.83 -7.57 3.00
CA VAL A 167 -14.33 -6.29 3.50
C VAL A 167 -14.12 -5.20 2.47
N ASP A 168 -15.11 -4.32 2.35
CA ASP A 168 -15.11 -3.23 1.38
C ASP A 168 -15.48 -1.90 2.07
N ILE A 169 -14.79 -0.83 1.69
CA ILE A 169 -15.16 0.55 2.01
C ILE A 169 -15.19 1.38 0.74
N SER A 170 -16.25 2.14 0.56
CA SER A 170 -16.38 3.13 -0.51
C SER A 170 -16.52 4.53 0.09
N ILE A 171 -15.74 5.47 -0.42
CA ILE A 171 -15.72 6.86 0.03
C ILE A 171 -15.83 7.73 -1.21
N HIS A 172 -16.81 8.63 -1.25
CA HIS A 172 -17.00 9.52 -2.37
C HIS A 172 -17.36 10.93 -1.92
N HIS A 173 -16.97 11.92 -2.71
CA HIS A 173 -17.33 13.30 -2.45
C HIS A 173 -18.84 13.49 -2.57
N SER A 174 -19.46 14.06 -1.54
CA SER A 174 -20.90 14.31 -1.48
C SER A 174 -21.19 15.61 -0.77
N SER A 175 -22.01 16.46 -1.37
CA SER A 175 -22.52 17.68 -0.74
C SER A 175 -23.74 17.44 0.15
N LYS A 176 -24.31 16.23 0.15
CA LYS A 176 -25.58 15.91 0.85
C LYS A 176 -25.40 15.78 2.36
N ALA A 177 -24.28 15.20 2.81
CA ALA A 177 -24.06 14.96 4.24
C ALA A 177 -24.05 16.27 5.07
N ILE A 178 -23.52 17.35 4.52
CA ILE A 178 -23.49 18.65 5.19
C ILE A 178 -24.91 19.23 5.33
N SER A 179 -25.73 19.14 4.27
CA SER A 179 -27.10 19.67 4.29
C SER A 179 -28.05 18.91 5.23
N GLU A 180 -27.84 17.60 5.40
CA GLU A 180 -28.62 16.78 6.34
C GLU A 180 -28.28 17.11 7.80
N ILE A 181 -27.01 17.39 8.10
CA ILE A 181 -26.56 17.76 9.45
C ILE A 181 -26.93 19.19 9.81
N GLU A 182 -26.80 20.14 8.88
CA GLU A 182 -27.24 21.53 9.06
C GLU A 182 -28.76 21.63 9.22
N GLY A 183 -29.53 20.76 8.56
CA GLY A 183 -30.98 20.66 8.71
C GLY A 183 -31.44 20.08 10.06
N ALA A 184 -30.60 19.31 10.73
CA ALA A 184 -30.89 18.73 12.05
C ALA A 184 -30.63 19.70 13.23
N GLY A 185 -30.14 20.90 12.99
CA GLY A 185 -30.08 22.03 13.97
C GLY A 185 -29.07 21.89 15.10
N SER A 186 -28.21 20.87 15.10
CA SER A 186 -27.39 20.48 16.26
C SER A 186 -25.90 20.74 16.15
N VAL A 187 -25.41 21.49 15.14
CA VAL A 187 -23.98 21.72 14.99
C VAL A 187 -23.63 23.20 14.85
N SER A 188 -23.71 23.91 15.95
CA SER A 188 -23.36 25.34 16.01
C SER A 188 -21.87 25.66 16.01
N ALA A 189 -20.99 24.65 16.03
CA ALA A 189 -19.52 24.80 16.00
C ALA A 189 -18.85 23.62 15.30
N ILE A 190 -19.15 23.40 14.01
CA ILE A 190 -18.33 22.50 13.20
C ILE A 190 -17.05 23.24 12.86
N ASP A 191 -15.92 22.76 13.37
CA ASP A 191 -14.57 23.16 12.96
C ASP A 191 -14.41 22.95 11.44
N ASP A 192 -13.66 23.80 10.75
CA ASP A 192 -13.43 23.70 9.30
C ASP A 192 -12.86 22.34 8.87
N GLN A 193 -12.08 21.70 9.74
CA GLN A 193 -11.55 20.37 9.50
C GLN A 193 -12.62 19.29 9.52
N LEU A 194 -13.56 19.37 10.45
CA LEU A 194 -14.71 18.47 10.53
C LEU A 194 -15.65 18.67 9.34
N ARG A 195 -15.88 19.93 8.95
CA ARG A 195 -16.69 20.28 7.78
C ARG A 195 -16.09 19.71 6.49
N ALA A 196 -14.77 19.81 6.30
CA ALA A 196 -14.07 19.21 5.17
C ALA A 196 -14.21 17.66 5.15
N SER A 197 -14.23 17.02 6.32
CA SER A 197 -14.37 15.57 6.45
C SER A 197 -15.79 15.07 6.18
N LEU A 198 -16.81 15.90 6.44
CA LEU A 198 -18.21 15.62 6.15
C LEU A 198 -18.55 15.80 4.65
N ALA A 199 -17.64 16.37 3.86
CA ALA A 199 -17.79 16.42 2.41
C ALA A 199 -17.64 15.05 1.74
N TYR A 200 -17.26 14.00 2.48
CA TYR A 200 -17.07 12.64 1.97
C TYR A 200 -18.09 11.69 2.61
N ALA A 201 -18.98 11.15 1.82
CA ALA A 201 -19.86 10.06 2.24
C ALA A 201 -19.09 8.75 2.30
N VAL A 202 -19.44 7.89 3.26
CA VAL A 202 -18.78 6.61 3.52
C VAL A 202 -19.81 5.50 3.51
N GLU A 203 -19.52 4.45 2.77
CA GLU A 203 -20.29 3.21 2.74
C GLU A 203 -19.37 2.07 3.19
N LEU A 204 -19.85 1.29 4.14
CA LEU A 204 -19.17 0.10 4.67
C LEU A 204 -20.00 -1.13 4.34
N ASP A 205 -19.35 -2.25 4.07
CA ASP A 205 -20.02 -3.54 3.93
C ASP A 205 -20.62 -4.04 5.26
N GLU A 206 -21.46 -5.07 5.20
CA GLU A 206 -22.17 -5.61 6.38
C GLU A 206 -21.21 -6.14 7.46
N ASN A 207 -20.11 -6.79 7.06
CA ASN A 207 -19.13 -7.32 8.01
C ASN A 207 -18.44 -6.19 8.77
N SER A 208 -18.00 -5.16 8.06
CA SER A 208 -17.41 -3.95 8.63
C SER A 208 -18.39 -3.22 9.54
N MET A 209 -19.65 -3.11 9.14
CA MET A 209 -20.69 -2.49 9.97
C MET A 209 -21.00 -3.31 11.24
N THR A 210 -20.91 -4.63 11.17
CA THR A 210 -21.08 -5.50 12.34
C THR A 210 -19.98 -5.25 13.36
N GLU A 211 -18.71 -5.18 12.94
CA GLU A 211 -17.57 -4.84 13.80
C GLU A 211 -17.76 -3.45 14.45
N VAL A 212 -18.22 -2.46 13.68
CA VAL A 212 -18.47 -1.10 14.22
C VAL A 212 -19.59 -1.12 15.26
N LYS A 213 -20.66 -1.90 15.03
CA LYS A 213 -21.79 -2.00 15.95
C LYS A 213 -21.46 -2.72 17.26
N GLU A 214 -20.37 -3.47 17.33
CA GLU A 214 -19.84 -3.98 18.60
C GLU A 214 -19.33 -2.86 19.51
N ASP A 215 -18.76 -1.78 18.91
CA ASP A 215 -18.28 -0.62 19.65
C ASP A 215 -19.35 0.48 19.82
N PHE A 216 -20.20 0.69 18.81
CA PHE A 216 -21.25 1.72 18.75
C PHE A 216 -22.50 1.15 18.07
N ARG A 217 -23.50 0.78 18.86
CA ARG A 217 -24.69 0.06 18.38
C ARG A 217 -25.50 0.85 17.35
N SER A 218 -25.64 2.15 17.57
CA SER A 218 -26.42 3.08 16.73
C SER A 218 -25.62 3.73 15.61
N ALA A 219 -24.34 3.38 15.46
CA ALA A 219 -23.43 4.05 14.54
C ALA A 219 -23.92 4.08 13.10
N LYS A 220 -23.91 5.29 12.52
CA LYS A 220 -24.11 5.53 11.09
C LYS A 220 -22.91 6.29 10.55
N PRO A 221 -22.19 5.77 9.55
CA PRO A 221 -21.06 6.47 8.95
C PRO A 221 -21.58 7.68 8.16
N ILE A 222 -21.04 8.86 8.42
CA ILE A 222 -21.48 10.12 7.79
C ILE A 222 -20.35 10.93 7.18
N GLY A 223 -19.10 10.57 7.47
CA GLY A 223 -17.95 11.30 6.96
C GLY A 223 -16.64 10.54 7.15
N CYS A 224 -15.58 11.00 6.50
CA CYS A 224 -14.26 10.39 6.59
C CYS A 224 -13.15 11.44 6.62
N ILE A 225 -12.22 11.27 7.54
CA ILE A 225 -10.94 11.96 7.54
C ILE A 225 -10.00 11.12 6.68
N LEU A 226 -9.48 11.72 5.62
CA LEU A 226 -8.59 11.07 4.68
C LEU A 226 -7.14 11.48 4.93
N ARG A 227 -6.23 10.51 4.80
CA ARG A 227 -4.83 10.77 4.55
C ARG A 227 -4.57 10.49 3.07
N HIS A 228 -4.32 11.53 2.30
CA HIS A 228 -4.34 11.48 0.84
C HIS A 228 -5.71 10.98 0.35
N PHE A 229 -5.79 9.78 -0.19
CA PHE A 229 -7.01 9.10 -0.63
C PHE A 229 -7.36 7.87 0.24
N LEU A 230 -6.61 7.61 1.31
CA LEU A 230 -6.85 6.49 2.22
C LEU A 230 -7.61 6.92 3.47
N PRO A 231 -8.56 6.09 3.99
CA PRO A 231 -9.30 6.40 5.20
C PRO A 231 -8.40 6.35 6.44
N GLU A 232 -8.34 7.45 7.18
CA GLU A 232 -7.62 7.53 8.46
C GLU A 232 -8.58 7.38 9.64
N ARG A 233 -9.73 8.06 9.58
CA ARG A 233 -10.80 7.96 10.58
C ARG A 233 -12.15 8.11 9.91
N ILE A 234 -13.14 7.40 10.42
CA ILE A 234 -14.54 7.52 10.02
C ILE A 234 -15.29 8.32 11.08
N ILE A 235 -16.17 9.20 10.63
CA ILE A 235 -17.04 9.97 11.48
C ILE A 235 -18.39 9.27 11.50
N TYR A 236 -18.84 8.91 12.68
CA TYR A 236 -20.14 8.28 12.91
C TYR A 236 -21.07 9.25 13.62
N ALA A 237 -22.32 9.29 13.19
CA ALA A 237 -23.42 9.81 13.97
C ALA A 237 -23.93 8.67 14.87
N ILE A 238 -24.01 8.93 16.18
CA ILE A 238 -24.51 7.96 17.17
C ILE A 238 -25.70 8.57 17.92
N ASP A 239 -26.68 7.73 18.28
CA ASP A 239 -27.73 8.10 19.22
C ASP A 239 -27.21 7.92 20.66
N THR A 240 -27.00 9.02 21.36
CA THR A 240 -26.40 9.02 22.70
C THR A 240 -27.27 8.26 23.72
N ILE A 241 -28.60 8.26 23.55
CA ILE A 241 -29.51 7.52 24.42
C ILE A 241 -29.38 6.02 24.20
N GLU A 242 -29.31 5.59 22.94
CA GLU A 242 -29.14 4.19 22.58
C GLU A 242 -27.78 3.66 23.05
N GLU A 243 -26.71 4.46 22.89
CA GLU A 243 -25.36 4.08 23.33
C GLU A 243 -25.27 4.00 24.87
N ASP A 244 -25.84 4.98 25.58
CA ASP A 244 -25.84 4.97 27.04
C ASP A 244 -26.69 3.80 27.57
N ALA A 245 -27.84 3.50 26.97
CA ALA A 245 -28.66 2.33 27.33
C ALA A 245 -27.91 1.01 27.06
N SER A 246 -27.23 0.90 25.96
CA SER A 246 -26.39 -0.26 25.63
C SER A 246 -25.24 -0.41 26.63
N ALA A 247 -24.56 0.67 26.97
CA ALA A 247 -23.47 0.66 27.95
C ALA A 247 -23.93 0.23 29.33
N ILE A 248 -25.08 0.74 29.80
CA ILE A 248 -25.68 0.32 31.08
C ILE A 248 -26.01 -1.16 31.03
N THR A 249 -26.68 -1.63 29.97
CA THR A 249 -27.10 -3.04 29.84
C THR A 249 -25.89 -3.98 29.83
N ILE A 250 -24.87 -3.69 29.05
CA ILE A 250 -23.64 -4.48 28.99
C ILE A 250 -22.97 -4.51 30.38
N ALA A 251 -22.88 -3.37 31.05
CA ALA A 251 -22.26 -3.28 32.36
C ALA A 251 -23.03 -4.04 33.46
N LEU A 252 -24.33 -4.14 33.30
CA LEU A 252 -25.19 -4.92 34.21
C LEU A 252 -25.08 -6.44 33.97
N GLN A 253 -24.86 -6.85 32.72
CA GLN A 253 -24.77 -8.24 32.30
C GLN A 253 -23.35 -8.82 32.41
N ASP A 254 -22.32 -7.98 32.52
CA ASP A 254 -20.91 -8.39 32.53
C ASP A 254 -20.47 -8.83 33.96
N ASP A 255 -19.81 -9.97 34.03
CA ASP A 255 -19.18 -10.50 35.25
C ASP A 255 -17.81 -9.87 35.58
N GLY A 256 -17.47 -8.78 34.93
CA GLY A 256 -16.19 -8.03 35.12
C GLY A 256 -15.03 -8.57 34.31
N ARG A 257 -15.24 -9.50 33.37
CA ARG A 257 -14.18 -10.10 32.53
C ARG A 257 -13.97 -9.38 31.19
N ARG A 258 -14.98 -8.65 30.70
CA ARG A 258 -14.89 -7.89 29.43
C ARG A 258 -14.74 -6.40 29.69
N THR A 259 -13.52 -5.94 29.94
CA THR A 259 -13.24 -4.54 30.33
C THR A 259 -13.11 -3.55 29.15
N GLY A 260 -13.24 -3.97 27.89
CA GLY A 260 -12.99 -3.14 26.70
C GLY A 260 -14.05 -2.07 26.43
N GLY A 261 -15.33 -2.44 26.43
CA GLY A 261 -16.46 -1.52 26.14
C GLY A 261 -16.74 -0.52 27.27
N LEU A 262 -16.64 -0.98 28.52
CA LEU A 262 -16.85 -0.15 29.72
C LEU A 262 -15.86 1.02 29.86
N ARG A 263 -14.62 0.90 29.36
CA ARG A 263 -13.62 1.98 29.48
C ARG A 263 -13.95 3.20 28.63
N ARG A 264 -14.70 3.07 27.53
CA ARG A 264 -15.09 4.20 26.68
C ARG A 264 -16.31 4.93 27.19
N SER A 265 -17.33 4.22 27.68
CA SER A 265 -18.54 4.82 28.25
C SER A 265 -18.35 5.35 29.67
N MET A 266 -17.43 4.78 30.48
CA MET A 266 -17.11 5.27 31.83
C MET A 266 -16.37 6.62 31.87
N GLY A 267 -15.97 7.18 30.74
CA GLY A 267 -15.48 8.57 30.67
C GLY A 267 -16.58 9.61 30.84
N ARG A 268 -17.85 9.22 30.70
CA ARG A 268 -19.01 10.06 30.88
C ARG A 268 -19.79 9.59 32.09
N GLU A 269 -20.10 10.48 33.01
CA GLU A 269 -20.90 10.18 34.20
C GLU A 269 -22.36 10.03 33.78
N ILE A 270 -22.86 8.76 33.76
CA ILE A 270 -24.25 8.46 33.40
C ILE A 270 -25.09 8.61 34.64
N ILE A 271 -26.06 9.53 34.63
CA ILE A 271 -27.03 9.73 35.71
C ILE A 271 -28.18 8.77 35.49
N LEU A 272 -28.52 7.99 36.52
CA LEU A 272 -29.70 7.14 36.54
C LEU A 272 -30.94 7.97 36.85
N SER A 273 -31.82 8.15 35.86
CA SER A 273 -33.09 8.82 36.05
C SER A 273 -34.06 7.96 36.92
N GLU A 274 -35.10 8.57 37.43
CA GLU A 274 -36.12 7.85 38.23
C GLU A 274 -36.75 6.70 37.46
N GLU A 275 -36.94 6.87 36.14
CA GLU A 275 -37.51 5.85 35.25
C GLU A 275 -36.56 4.65 35.10
N ILE A 276 -35.25 4.88 34.99
CA ILE A 276 -34.24 3.80 34.93
C ILE A 276 -34.21 3.06 36.30
N ILE A 277 -34.22 3.82 37.39
CA ILE A 277 -34.24 3.27 38.73
C ILE A 277 -35.50 2.40 38.93
N ALA A 278 -36.66 2.84 38.43
CA ALA A 278 -37.91 2.06 38.49
C ALA A 278 -37.79 0.72 37.73
N VAL A 279 -37.19 0.75 36.52
CA VAL A 279 -36.93 -0.49 35.76
C VAL A 279 -36.02 -1.44 36.51
N LEU A 280 -34.92 -0.94 37.09
CA LEU A 280 -33.96 -1.76 37.83
C LEU A 280 -34.58 -2.34 39.11
N ARG A 281 -35.45 -1.58 39.83
CA ARG A 281 -36.20 -2.06 40.97
C ARG A 281 -37.14 -3.19 40.60
N GLU A 282 -37.92 -3.02 39.56
CA GLU A 282 -38.87 -4.04 39.08
C GLU A 282 -38.16 -5.35 38.67
N VAL A 283 -37.05 -5.24 37.93
CA VAL A 283 -36.27 -6.42 37.50
C VAL A 283 -35.65 -7.17 38.67
N LEU A 284 -35.27 -6.47 39.74
CA LEU A 284 -34.62 -7.07 40.91
C LEU A 284 -35.58 -7.40 42.06
N GLN A 285 -36.87 -7.01 41.98
CA GLN A 285 -37.85 -7.11 43.06
C GLN A 285 -38.03 -8.54 43.61
N ASP A 286 -38.02 -9.53 42.73
CA ASP A 286 -38.21 -10.93 43.11
C ASP A 286 -36.92 -11.60 43.64
N THR A 287 -35.78 -10.93 43.54
CA THR A 287 -34.46 -11.50 43.82
C THR A 287 -33.85 -10.96 45.11
N ILE A 288 -34.14 -9.72 45.44
CA ILE A 288 -33.59 -9.02 46.62
C ILE A 288 -34.75 -8.47 47.44
N ASP A 289 -34.87 -8.92 48.70
CA ASP A 289 -35.78 -8.31 49.66
C ASP A 289 -35.18 -7.00 50.17
N PHE A 290 -35.51 -5.92 49.47
CA PHE A 290 -34.95 -4.59 49.72
C PHE A 290 -35.31 -4.03 51.12
N ASP A 291 -36.39 -4.50 51.72
CA ASP A 291 -36.87 -3.98 53.02
C ASP A 291 -36.19 -4.62 54.22
N GLN A 292 -35.84 -5.91 54.16
CA GLN A 292 -35.23 -6.63 55.29
C GLN A 292 -33.68 -6.61 55.23
N THR A 293 -33.09 -6.78 54.07
CA THR A 293 -31.64 -6.96 53.94
C THR A 293 -30.85 -5.68 54.19
N PHE A 294 -31.42 -4.52 53.91
CA PHE A 294 -30.76 -3.21 54.07
C PHE A 294 -30.94 -2.56 55.44
N LYS A 295 -31.97 -2.91 56.20
CA LYS A 295 -32.20 -2.33 57.54
C LYS A 295 -31.22 -2.80 58.59
N ASP A 296 -30.73 -4.03 58.49
CA ASP A 296 -29.94 -4.65 59.55
C ASP A 296 -28.42 -4.61 59.39
N LYS A 297 -27.89 -4.45 58.18
CA LYS A 297 -26.44 -4.62 57.93
C LYS A 297 -25.71 -3.40 57.45
N TYR A 298 -26.34 -2.48 56.79
CA TYR A 298 -25.70 -1.27 56.27
C TYR A 298 -26.54 -0.04 56.59
N ARG A 299 -26.25 0.55 57.73
CA ARG A 299 -26.82 1.86 58.11
C ARG A 299 -26.59 2.85 56.96
N GLN A 300 -27.68 3.34 56.37
CA GLN A 300 -27.87 4.61 55.68
C GLN A 300 -27.95 4.68 54.16
N GLU A 301 -27.64 3.68 53.35
CA GLU A 301 -27.76 3.92 51.89
C GLU A 301 -28.47 2.74 51.21
N SER A 302 -29.74 2.94 50.79
CA SER A 302 -30.41 1.98 49.92
C SER A 302 -29.69 1.84 48.58
N LEU A 303 -29.76 0.69 47.90
CA LEU A 303 -29.16 0.43 46.60
C LEU A 303 -29.49 1.55 45.59
N PHE A 304 -30.62 2.17 45.74
CA PHE A 304 -31.15 3.19 44.83
C PHE A 304 -31.05 4.64 45.34
N GLY A 305 -30.45 4.88 46.51
CA GLY A 305 -30.36 6.22 47.09
C GLY A 305 -31.65 6.77 47.69
N SER A 306 -31.60 7.98 48.24
CA SER A 306 -32.78 8.75 48.66
C SER A 306 -33.34 9.56 47.48
N GLU A 307 -34.63 9.94 47.55
CA GLU A 307 -35.31 10.74 46.52
C GLU A 307 -34.62 12.09 46.17
N SER A 308 -33.70 12.54 47.02
CA SER A 308 -32.94 13.80 46.82
C SER A 308 -31.52 13.58 46.26
N GLU A 309 -31.08 12.36 46.04
CA GLU A 309 -29.71 12.04 45.63
C GLU A 309 -29.62 11.77 44.13
N THR A 310 -28.77 12.49 43.44
CA THR A 310 -28.45 12.21 42.03
C THR A 310 -27.58 10.95 41.97
N LEU A 311 -28.20 9.81 41.66
CA LEU A 311 -27.50 8.53 41.58
C LEU A 311 -26.84 8.37 40.20
N THR A 312 -25.52 8.18 40.21
CA THR A 312 -24.79 7.83 38.98
C THR A 312 -24.73 6.32 38.82
N PHE A 313 -24.63 5.85 37.57
CA PHE A 313 -24.47 4.41 37.27
C PHE A 313 -23.28 3.80 38.02
N ARG A 314 -22.16 4.55 38.08
CA ARG A 314 -20.97 4.11 38.81
C ARG A 314 -21.22 3.90 40.28
N ALA A 315 -21.85 4.88 40.92
CA ALA A 315 -22.18 4.78 42.35
C ALA A 315 -23.15 3.62 42.63
N TRP A 316 -24.16 3.45 41.78
CA TRP A 316 -25.09 2.31 41.88
C TRP A 316 -24.37 0.97 41.71
N HIS A 317 -23.52 0.82 40.74
CA HIS A 317 -22.74 -0.41 40.48
C HIS A 317 -21.77 -0.73 41.63
N GLU A 318 -21.16 0.28 42.25
CA GLU A 318 -20.35 0.09 43.47
C GLU A 318 -21.20 -0.39 44.66
N ARG A 319 -22.41 0.12 44.80
CA ARG A 319 -23.37 -0.36 45.82
C ARG A 319 -23.79 -1.82 45.55
N LEU A 320 -24.09 -2.19 44.32
CA LEU A 320 -24.37 -3.56 43.90
C LEU A 320 -23.22 -4.52 44.25
N ARG A 321 -21.97 -4.07 44.03
CA ARG A 321 -20.77 -4.84 44.40
C ARG A 321 -20.61 -5.00 45.92
N GLY A 322 -21.16 -4.10 46.72
CA GLY A 322 -21.16 -4.15 48.18
C GLY A 322 -22.10 -5.15 48.78
N LEU A 323 -23.03 -5.73 48.01
CA LEU A 323 -23.97 -6.75 48.47
C LEU A 323 -23.25 -8.05 48.90
N PRO A 324 -23.86 -8.85 49.79
CA PRO A 324 -23.41 -10.21 50.08
C PRO A 324 -23.24 -11.03 48.80
N ARG A 325 -22.25 -11.94 48.80
CA ARG A 325 -21.85 -12.67 47.58
C ARG A 325 -23.02 -13.39 46.90
N GLU A 326 -23.90 -14.00 47.70
CA GLU A 326 -25.05 -14.78 47.22
C GLU A 326 -26.08 -13.86 46.53
N GLU A 327 -26.48 -12.78 47.22
CA GLU A 327 -27.42 -11.79 46.67
C GLU A 327 -26.89 -11.10 45.44
N ARG A 328 -25.60 -10.77 45.44
CA ARG A 328 -24.95 -10.19 44.27
C ARG A 328 -24.95 -11.13 43.07
N LEU A 329 -24.64 -12.41 43.26
CA LEU A 329 -24.67 -13.41 42.19
C LEU A 329 -26.08 -13.61 41.64
N ASN A 330 -27.09 -13.67 42.51
CA ASN A 330 -28.48 -13.78 42.09
C ASN A 330 -28.93 -12.55 41.31
N ALA A 331 -28.63 -11.35 41.80
CA ALA A 331 -28.94 -10.12 41.09
C ALA A 331 -28.27 -10.05 39.71
N GLN A 332 -26.99 -10.40 39.64
CA GLN A 332 -26.27 -10.47 38.36
C GLN A 332 -26.85 -11.52 37.41
N GLN A 333 -27.30 -12.67 37.93
CA GLN A 333 -27.93 -13.70 37.11
C GLN A 333 -29.27 -13.20 36.54
N VAL A 334 -30.14 -12.60 37.35
CA VAL A 334 -31.41 -12.04 36.87
C VAL A 334 -31.22 -10.95 35.85
N LEU A 335 -30.29 -10.02 36.08
CA LEU A 335 -29.96 -8.97 35.10
C LEU A 335 -29.43 -9.54 33.80
N ARG A 336 -28.65 -10.64 33.85
CA ARG A 336 -28.10 -11.31 32.68
C ARG A 336 -29.13 -12.05 31.86
N GLU A 337 -30.06 -12.74 32.54
CA GLU A 337 -31.08 -13.57 31.90
C GLU A 337 -32.32 -12.79 31.46
N HIS A 338 -32.40 -11.49 31.77
CA HIS A 338 -33.55 -10.67 31.42
C HIS A 338 -33.50 -10.29 29.93
N GLU A 339 -34.35 -10.95 29.12
CA GLU A 339 -34.33 -10.85 27.65
C GLU A 339 -34.57 -9.43 27.10
N ASN A 340 -35.35 -8.59 27.77
CA ASN A 340 -35.78 -7.26 27.30
C ASN A 340 -35.15 -6.11 28.11
N LEU A 341 -34.06 -6.34 28.84
CA LEU A 341 -33.46 -5.33 29.71
C LEU A 341 -33.02 -4.07 28.94
N PHE A 342 -32.41 -4.25 27.79
CA PHE A 342 -32.00 -3.14 26.93
C PHE A 342 -33.20 -2.28 26.51
N ASP A 343 -34.24 -2.88 25.97
CA ASP A 343 -35.41 -2.16 25.45
C ASP A 343 -36.13 -1.38 26.55
N ARG A 344 -36.17 -1.93 27.76
CA ARG A 344 -36.77 -1.27 28.94
C ARG A 344 -35.95 -0.08 29.39
N ILE A 345 -34.62 -0.22 29.50
CA ILE A 345 -33.72 0.88 29.86
C ILE A 345 -33.75 1.97 28.77
N HIS A 346 -33.67 1.60 27.52
CA HIS A 346 -33.73 2.53 26.40
C HIS A 346 -35.04 3.34 26.37
N SER A 347 -36.19 2.64 26.58
CA SER A 347 -37.49 3.31 26.66
C SER A 347 -37.58 4.28 27.84
N ALA A 348 -37.06 3.89 29.01
CA ALA A 348 -37.00 4.74 30.18
C ALA A 348 -36.17 5.99 29.96
N MET A 349 -34.98 5.84 29.32
CA MET A 349 -34.09 6.96 29.00
C MET A 349 -34.74 7.93 27.98
N ARG A 350 -35.43 7.42 26.97
CA ARG A 350 -36.17 8.25 26.03
C ARG A 350 -37.31 9.03 26.66
N THR A 351 -37.99 8.44 27.64
CA THR A 351 -39.09 9.10 28.33
C THR A 351 -38.59 10.23 29.24
N SER A 352 -37.41 10.07 29.86
CA SER A 352 -36.79 11.06 30.74
C SER A 352 -36.02 12.15 29.99
N ALA A 353 -35.71 11.93 28.72
CA ALA A 353 -34.98 12.92 27.92
C ALA A 353 -35.83 14.16 27.65
N ALA A 354 -35.25 15.34 27.90
CA ALA A 354 -35.93 16.62 27.62
C ALA A 354 -36.20 16.77 26.10
N PRO A 355 -37.35 17.31 25.68
CA PRO A 355 -37.74 17.42 24.27
C PRO A 355 -36.78 18.22 23.37
N LYS A 356 -35.80 18.90 23.95
CA LYS A 356 -34.78 19.74 23.26
C LYS A 356 -33.34 19.22 23.48
N SER A 357 -33.12 18.07 24.10
CA SER A 357 -31.77 17.53 24.26
C SER A 357 -31.27 17.01 22.91
N GLU A 358 -30.06 17.38 22.54
CA GLU A 358 -29.36 16.80 21.39
C GLU A 358 -29.13 15.30 21.69
N THR A 359 -29.89 14.45 21.01
CA THR A 359 -29.80 13.00 21.18
C THR A 359 -28.74 12.37 20.30
N HIS A 360 -28.12 13.15 19.42
CA HIS A 360 -27.11 12.67 18.50
C HIS A 360 -25.74 13.33 18.78
N ALA A 361 -24.69 12.53 18.70
CA ALA A 361 -23.31 12.98 18.83
C ALA A 361 -22.47 12.49 17.66
N LEU A 362 -21.41 13.24 17.34
CA LEU A 362 -20.43 12.84 16.34
C LEU A 362 -19.22 12.20 17.02
N VAL A 363 -18.87 11.00 16.59
CA VAL A 363 -17.74 10.26 17.12
C VAL A 363 -16.77 9.93 15.98
N GLN A 364 -15.49 10.19 16.22
CA GLN A 364 -14.42 9.77 15.29
C GLN A 364 -13.83 8.45 15.76
N ALA A 365 -13.88 7.43 14.91
CA ALA A 365 -13.27 6.15 15.18
C ALA A 365 -12.34 5.73 14.04
N ARG A 366 -11.47 4.77 14.31
CA ARG A 366 -10.66 4.13 13.27
C ARG A 366 -11.58 3.34 12.34
N PRO A 367 -11.21 3.17 11.07
CA PRO A 367 -11.89 2.21 10.21
C PRO A 367 -11.86 0.80 10.82
N PRO A 368 -12.76 -0.11 10.40
CA PRO A 368 -12.72 -1.52 10.77
C PRO A 368 -11.32 -2.12 10.63
N ARG A 369 -11.03 -3.13 11.42
CA ARG A 369 -9.68 -3.68 11.58
C ARG A 369 -9.01 -4.01 10.25
N LEU A 370 -9.65 -4.79 9.38
CA LEU A 370 -9.05 -5.21 8.10
C LEU A 370 -8.84 -4.02 7.15
N ILE A 371 -9.72 -3.01 7.16
CA ILE A 371 -9.54 -1.77 6.40
C ILE A 371 -8.33 -0.97 6.95
N THR A 372 -8.18 -0.90 8.27
CA THR A 372 -7.02 -0.24 8.91
C THR A 372 -5.71 -0.95 8.55
N GLU A 373 -5.68 -2.28 8.57
CA GLU A 373 -4.52 -3.08 8.19
C GLU A 373 -4.17 -2.92 6.71
N ALA A 374 -5.17 -2.92 5.82
CA ALA A 374 -4.99 -2.69 4.38
C ALA A 374 -4.45 -1.27 4.09
N THR A 375 -5.01 -0.26 4.74
CA THR A 375 -4.53 1.13 4.64
C THR A 375 -3.07 1.26 5.08
N TRP A 376 -2.74 0.67 6.22
CA TRP A 376 -1.39 0.66 6.75
C TRP A 376 -0.41 -0.08 5.83
N TYR A 377 -0.83 -1.22 5.25
CA TYR A 377 0.00 -1.96 4.29
C TYR A 377 0.32 -1.10 3.07
N LEU A 378 -0.68 -0.48 2.44
CA LEU A 378 -0.47 0.37 1.26
C LEU A 378 0.45 1.56 1.56
N ASP A 379 0.21 2.27 2.66
CA ASP A 379 1.03 3.40 3.08
C ASP A 379 2.51 2.99 3.26
N ASN A 380 2.77 1.90 3.99
CA ASN A 380 4.12 1.42 4.22
C ASN A 380 4.77 0.82 2.96
N PHE A 381 4.00 0.09 2.16
CA PHE A 381 4.49 -0.51 0.92
C PHE A 381 5.03 0.55 -0.03
N PHE A 382 4.23 1.58 -0.33
CA PHE A 382 4.66 2.65 -1.23
C PHE A 382 5.72 3.58 -0.62
N ALA A 383 5.74 3.76 0.70
CA ALA A 383 6.73 4.59 1.38
C ALA A 383 8.11 3.91 1.51
N SER A 384 8.18 2.58 1.67
CA SER A 384 9.43 1.90 2.02
C SER A 384 9.83 0.77 1.06
N SER A 385 8.86 -0.02 0.56
CA SER A 385 9.12 -1.20 -0.28
C SER A 385 9.08 -0.91 -1.77
N PHE A 386 8.59 0.26 -2.17
CA PHE A 386 8.61 0.72 -3.55
C PHE A 386 9.87 1.55 -3.82
N LYS A 387 10.63 1.19 -4.87
CA LYS A 387 11.84 1.92 -5.28
C LYS A 387 11.81 2.16 -6.78
N TYR A 388 12.32 3.31 -7.20
CA TYR A 388 12.36 3.72 -8.60
C TYR A 388 13.74 4.22 -9.00
N LEU A 389 14.19 3.84 -10.19
CA LEU A 389 15.42 4.31 -10.79
C LEU A 389 15.13 4.77 -12.24
N GLY A 390 15.22 6.06 -12.46
CA GLY A 390 14.91 6.71 -13.74
C GLY A 390 15.93 6.41 -14.85
N PRO A 391 15.65 6.81 -16.10
CA PRO A 391 16.46 6.42 -17.28
C PRO A 391 17.84 7.07 -17.30
N LEU A 392 17.96 8.30 -16.80
CA LEU A 392 19.23 9.04 -16.80
C LEU A 392 19.94 8.82 -15.47
N ARG A 393 21.08 8.16 -15.52
CA ARG A 393 21.95 7.97 -14.35
C ARG A 393 22.81 9.20 -14.09
N ASP A 394 23.23 9.37 -12.84
CA ASP A 394 24.15 10.45 -12.48
C ASP A 394 25.52 10.27 -13.16
N ALA A 395 26.11 11.37 -13.58
CA ALA A 395 27.43 11.30 -14.20
C ALA A 395 28.49 10.80 -13.22
N PRO A 396 29.48 10.01 -13.68
CA PRO A 396 30.60 9.60 -12.83
C PRO A 396 31.30 10.79 -12.19
N LYS A 397 31.55 10.69 -10.87
CA LYS A 397 32.23 11.73 -10.10
C LYS A 397 33.43 11.15 -9.37
N PRO A 398 34.51 11.92 -9.15
CA PRO A 398 35.64 11.48 -8.34
C PRO A 398 35.24 11.29 -6.88
N LEU A 399 34.35 12.16 -6.39
CA LEU A 399 33.79 12.14 -5.05
C LEU A 399 32.28 12.34 -5.13
N TYR A 400 31.55 11.50 -4.41
CA TYR A 400 30.10 11.58 -4.25
C TYR A 400 29.78 12.31 -2.96
N PRO A 401 29.00 13.39 -2.97
CA PRO A 401 28.69 14.14 -1.76
C PRO A 401 27.95 13.27 -0.74
N LEU A 402 28.04 13.66 0.54
CA LEU A 402 27.18 13.11 1.59
C LEU A 402 25.73 13.38 1.21
N ALA A 403 24.96 12.33 1.00
CA ALA A 403 23.55 12.48 0.75
C ALA A 403 22.81 12.80 2.06
N PRO A 404 21.85 13.73 2.04
CA PRO A 404 20.91 13.83 3.13
C PRO A 404 20.10 12.53 3.16
N ALA A 405 20.37 11.66 4.13
CA ALA A 405 19.74 10.36 4.25
C ALA A 405 18.29 10.50 4.73
N ALA A 406 17.38 10.85 3.81
CA ALA A 406 15.95 10.71 4.06
C ALA A 406 15.56 9.23 4.13
N ASP A 407 16.18 8.39 3.31
CA ASP A 407 16.07 6.93 3.34
C ASP A 407 17.48 6.32 3.14
N PRO A 408 18.03 5.63 4.15
CA PRO A 408 19.38 5.03 4.07
C PRO A 408 19.46 3.81 3.15
N TYR A 409 18.37 3.45 2.47
CA TYR A 409 18.29 2.34 1.52
C TYR A 409 17.99 2.78 0.09
N ASP A 410 17.80 4.08 -0.15
CA ASP A 410 17.47 4.62 -1.46
C ASP A 410 18.72 5.14 -2.17
N VAL A 411 19.02 4.56 -3.34
CA VAL A 411 20.15 4.98 -4.19
C VAL A 411 19.90 6.33 -4.89
N GLY A 412 18.68 6.87 -4.82
CA GLY A 412 18.24 8.07 -5.52
C GLY A 412 17.73 7.80 -6.92
N LEU A 413 17.04 8.79 -7.53
CA LEU A 413 16.40 8.64 -8.86
C LEU A 413 17.38 8.38 -10.00
N ARG A 414 18.59 8.87 -9.84
CA ARG A 414 19.69 8.76 -10.82
C ARG A 414 20.81 7.85 -10.33
N GLY A 415 20.67 7.25 -9.15
CA GLY A 415 21.73 6.50 -8.50
C GLY A 415 22.79 7.39 -7.85
N GLU A 416 22.48 8.67 -7.60
CA GLU A 416 23.39 9.68 -7.05
C GLU A 416 23.90 9.32 -5.64
N HIS A 417 23.16 8.47 -4.89
CA HIS A 417 23.53 8.04 -3.54
C HIS A 417 24.21 6.66 -3.50
N THR A 418 24.45 6.04 -4.65
CA THR A 418 24.97 4.66 -4.74
C THR A 418 26.25 4.44 -3.95
N ALA A 419 27.20 5.38 -4.03
CA ALA A 419 28.47 5.27 -3.30
C ALA A 419 28.27 5.30 -1.79
N SER A 420 27.43 6.21 -1.29
CA SER A 420 27.11 6.35 0.13
C SER A 420 26.36 5.12 0.67
N ILE A 421 25.39 4.62 -0.09
CA ILE A 421 24.59 3.45 0.27
C ILE A 421 25.45 2.19 0.28
N LEU A 422 26.30 2.01 -0.72
CA LEU A 422 27.24 0.88 -0.76
C LEU A 422 28.19 0.92 0.43
N GLU A 423 28.78 2.07 0.76
CA GLU A 423 29.67 2.22 1.91
C GLU A 423 28.95 1.91 3.24
N LEU A 424 27.76 2.48 3.43
CA LEU A 424 26.98 2.29 4.65
C LEU A 424 26.60 0.82 4.87
N HIS A 425 26.29 0.09 3.81
CA HIS A 425 25.75 -1.26 3.88
C HIS A 425 26.69 -2.36 3.37
N LYS A 426 27.94 -2.06 3.00
CA LYS A 426 28.89 -3.02 2.40
C LYS A 426 29.02 -4.34 3.16
N ASN A 427 28.97 -4.30 4.49
CA ASN A 427 29.09 -5.46 5.38
C ASN A 427 27.76 -6.13 5.73
N LYS A 428 26.60 -5.55 5.27
CA LYS A 428 25.29 -6.14 5.53
C LYS A 428 25.18 -7.47 4.80
N LYS A 429 24.84 -8.55 5.54
CA LYS A 429 24.57 -9.85 4.94
C LYS A 429 23.22 -9.82 4.23
N ILE A 430 23.21 -10.22 2.97
CA ILE A 430 22.03 -10.34 2.12
C ILE A 430 21.92 -11.76 1.57
N ARG A 431 20.69 -12.20 1.28
CA ARG A 431 20.41 -13.47 0.62
C ARG A 431 20.05 -13.20 -0.84
N TYR A 432 20.71 -13.87 -1.78
CA TYR A 432 20.49 -13.68 -3.20
C TYR A 432 20.90 -14.93 -3.99
N ILE A 433 20.47 -15.06 -5.25
CA ILE A 433 20.92 -16.08 -6.18
C ILE A 433 22.25 -15.61 -6.77
N SER A 434 23.34 -16.36 -6.50
CA SER A 434 24.68 -16.04 -7.00
C SER A 434 24.76 -16.18 -8.52
N SER A 435 25.57 -15.34 -9.17
CA SER A 435 25.83 -15.42 -10.61
C SER A 435 26.36 -16.79 -11.05
N ALA A 436 27.04 -17.51 -10.16
CA ALA A 436 27.51 -18.87 -10.41
C ALA A 436 26.38 -19.85 -10.76
N ASN A 437 25.18 -19.64 -10.20
CA ASN A 437 24.00 -20.47 -10.43
C ASN A 437 23.38 -20.26 -11.83
N LEU A 438 23.81 -19.23 -12.55
CA LEU A 438 23.34 -18.87 -13.89
C LEU A 438 24.36 -19.22 -15.00
N LYS A 439 25.49 -19.82 -14.64
CA LYS A 439 26.48 -20.30 -15.64
C LYS A 439 25.94 -21.45 -16.47
N SER A 440 25.08 -22.30 -15.87
CA SER A 440 24.31 -23.32 -16.59
C SER A 440 23.10 -22.70 -17.31
N PRO A 441 22.63 -23.28 -18.42
CA PRO A 441 21.35 -22.90 -19.02
C PRO A 441 20.18 -22.95 -18.02
N VAL A 442 20.11 -24.01 -17.22
CA VAL A 442 19.12 -24.15 -16.12
C VAL A 442 19.59 -23.36 -14.90
N ILE A 443 18.69 -22.56 -14.33
CA ILE A 443 18.99 -21.74 -13.15
C ILE A 443 18.82 -22.57 -11.89
N ASP A 444 19.88 -22.65 -11.06
CA ASP A 444 19.77 -23.14 -9.69
C ASP A 444 19.22 -22.02 -8.78
N ARG A 445 18.03 -22.25 -8.21
CA ARG A 445 17.34 -21.26 -7.36
C ARG A 445 17.91 -21.15 -5.93
N LYS A 446 18.98 -21.88 -5.62
CA LYS A 446 19.59 -21.86 -4.30
C LYS A 446 20.16 -20.48 -3.96
N MET A 447 19.64 -19.86 -2.91
CA MET A 447 20.16 -18.59 -2.40
C MET A 447 21.42 -18.80 -1.56
N VAL A 448 22.35 -17.86 -1.67
CA VAL A 448 23.54 -17.76 -0.83
C VAL A 448 23.46 -16.51 0.05
N ALA A 449 24.12 -16.56 1.22
CA ALA A 449 24.23 -15.41 2.11
C ALA A 449 25.67 -14.86 2.02
N ARG A 450 25.82 -13.62 1.56
CA ARG A 450 27.11 -12.90 1.46
C ARG A 450 26.92 -11.44 1.87
N THR A 451 28.02 -10.72 2.03
CA THR A 451 27.97 -9.25 2.22
C THR A 451 27.47 -8.58 0.96
N LEU A 452 26.85 -7.40 1.07
CA LEU A 452 26.40 -6.62 -0.08
C LEU A 452 27.55 -6.35 -1.07
N GLU A 453 28.70 -5.93 -0.57
CA GLU A 453 29.89 -5.70 -1.39
C GLU A 453 30.27 -6.94 -2.21
N SER A 454 30.35 -8.11 -1.56
CA SER A 454 30.66 -9.38 -2.24
C SER A 454 29.61 -9.76 -3.28
N ALA A 455 28.33 -9.49 -3.03
CA ALA A 455 27.25 -9.78 -3.98
C ALA A 455 27.28 -8.81 -5.17
N VAL A 456 27.58 -7.53 -4.95
CA VAL A 456 27.77 -6.54 -6.02
C VAL A 456 28.95 -6.94 -6.91
N ILE A 457 30.08 -7.34 -6.32
CA ILE A 457 31.25 -7.80 -7.08
C ILE A 457 30.94 -9.06 -7.87
N ASP A 458 30.22 -10.04 -7.30
CA ASP A 458 29.79 -11.28 -7.98
C ASP A 458 29.03 -10.95 -9.28
N TRP A 459 28.07 -10.03 -9.21
CA TRP A 459 27.28 -9.62 -10.38
C TRP A 459 28.04 -8.72 -11.35
N LEU A 460 28.90 -7.80 -10.88
CA LEU A 460 29.75 -6.99 -11.76
C LEU A 460 30.68 -7.85 -12.62
N GLN A 461 31.26 -8.90 -12.01
CA GLN A 461 32.11 -9.87 -12.70
C GLN A 461 31.33 -10.68 -13.72
N TYR A 462 30.12 -11.15 -13.37
CA TYR A 462 29.26 -11.88 -14.29
C TYR A 462 28.87 -11.05 -15.51
N LEU A 463 28.48 -9.81 -15.30
CA LEU A 463 28.14 -8.86 -16.36
C LEU A 463 29.36 -8.45 -17.19
N GLY A 464 30.57 -8.73 -16.72
CA GLY A 464 31.82 -8.35 -17.38
C GLY A 464 32.07 -6.86 -17.39
N VAL A 465 31.54 -6.13 -16.41
CA VAL A 465 31.62 -4.66 -16.34
C VAL A 465 32.80 -4.24 -15.48
N ALA A 466 33.05 -4.92 -14.35
CA ALA A 466 34.20 -4.68 -13.48
C ALA A 466 34.57 -5.94 -12.71
N ARG A 467 35.81 -6.01 -12.18
CA ARG A 467 36.33 -7.12 -11.37
C ARG A 467 36.22 -6.86 -9.89
N SER A 468 36.31 -5.61 -9.48
CA SER A 468 36.16 -5.18 -8.09
C SER A 468 35.52 -3.82 -8.02
N VAL A 469 34.88 -3.53 -6.90
CA VAL A 469 34.40 -2.21 -6.51
C VAL A 469 34.77 -2.00 -5.05
N LYS A 470 35.30 -0.81 -4.73
CA LYS A 470 35.64 -0.41 -3.38
C LYS A 470 35.06 0.97 -3.12
N SER A 471 34.31 1.08 -2.06
CA SER A 471 33.85 2.37 -1.55
C SER A 471 34.69 2.76 -0.32
N ARG A 472 34.94 4.06 -0.17
CA ARG A 472 35.70 4.61 0.95
C ARG A 472 35.04 5.89 1.44
N ASP A 473 34.88 5.98 2.74
CA ASP A 473 34.44 7.20 3.40
C ASP A 473 35.61 8.21 3.46
N MET A 474 35.40 9.39 2.92
CA MET A 474 36.34 10.52 2.92
C MET A 474 35.92 11.60 3.92
N GLY A 475 35.11 11.24 4.91
CA GLY A 475 34.60 12.13 5.94
C GLY A 475 33.74 13.27 5.37
N LYS A 476 34.07 14.51 5.67
CA LYS A 476 33.31 15.69 5.23
C LYS A 476 33.30 15.89 3.70
N LEU A 477 34.20 15.25 2.97
CA LEU A 477 34.29 15.34 1.53
C LEU A 477 33.31 14.41 0.79
N GLY A 478 32.73 13.44 1.53
CA GLY A 478 31.81 12.46 0.94
C GLY A 478 32.44 11.09 0.75
N HIS A 479 32.07 10.39 -0.32
CA HIS A 479 32.50 9.01 -0.58
C HIS A 479 33.26 8.90 -1.89
N GLU A 480 34.39 8.21 -1.85
CA GLU A 480 35.16 7.80 -3.03
C GLU A 480 34.68 6.42 -3.50
N LEU A 481 34.61 6.21 -4.82
CA LEU A 481 34.27 4.93 -5.42
C LEU A 481 35.32 4.55 -6.47
N LYS A 482 36.01 3.43 -6.22
CA LYS A 482 37.07 2.90 -7.11
C LYS A 482 36.69 1.56 -7.68
N VAL A 483 37.13 1.29 -8.89
CA VAL A 483 36.81 0.11 -9.67
C VAL A 483 38.06 -0.51 -10.26
N GLY A 484 38.20 -1.83 -10.12
CA GLY A 484 39.24 -2.62 -10.78
C GLY A 484 38.71 -3.31 -12.02
N LEU A 485 39.46 -3.22 -13.13
CA LEU A 485 39.08 -3.78 -14.44
C LEU A 485 39.82 -5.09 -14.79
N SER A 486 40.98 -5.38 -14.18
CA SER A 486 41.80 -6.56 -14.50
C SER A 486 42.08 -7.44 -13.27
N ASP A 487 42.37 -8.72 -13.51
CA ASP A 487 42.74 -9.69 -12.49
C ASP A 487 44.22 -9.58 -12.07
N SER A 488 45.05 -8.86 -12.86
CA SER A 488 46.50 -8.98 -12.80
C SER A 488 47.20 -8.06 -11.80
N ASP A 489 46.49 -7.03 -11.25
CA ASP A 489 47.10 -6.18 -10.23
C ASP A 489 46.07 -5.48 -9.35
N SER A 490 46.09 -5.82 -8.08
CA SER A 490 45.32 -5.13 -7.04
C SER A 490 45.78 -3.68 -6.78
N THR A 491 46.75 -3.19 -7.54
CA THR A 491 47.40 -1.88 -7.40
C THR A 491 46.77 -0.75 -8.19
N TYR A 492 45.91 -1.04 -9.16
CA TYR A 492 45.33 0.00 -10.04
C TYR A 492 43.79 -0.01 -9.96
N ASP A 493 43.25 0.53 -8.88
CA ASP A 493 41.84 0.88 -8.79
C ASP A 493 41.64 2.25 -9.48
N HIS A 494 40.72 2.32 -10.43
CA HIS A 494 40.41 3.53 -11.18
C HIS A 494 39.21 4.25 -10.59
N ASP A 495 39.21 5.57 -10.62
CA ASP A 495 38.02 6.36 -10.36
C ASP A 495 36.97 6.11 -11.47
N LEU A 496 35.67 6.18 -11.11
CA LEU A 496 34.60 5.99 -12.09
C LEU A 496 34.68 6.94 -13.30
N THR A 497 35.32 8.10 -13.13
CA THR A 497 35.54 9.06 -14.22
C THR A 497 36.53 8.59 -15.31
N HIS A 498 37.36 7.60 -14.96
CA HIS A 498 38.39 7.04 -15.85
C HIS A 498 38.00 5.68 -16.46
N VAL A 499 36.84 5.16 -16.12
CA VAL A 499 36.29 3.91 -16.66
C VAL A 499 35.09 4.18 -17.54
N GLY A 500 34.76 3.24 -18.42
CA GLY A 500 33.59 3.38 -19.29
C GLY A 500 32.31 3.57 -18.50
N VAL A 501 31.36 4.32 -19.05
CA VAL A 501 30.06 4.65 -18.42
C VAL A 501 29.23 3.43 -17.97
N GLY A 502 29.54 2.24 -18.49
CA GLY A 502 28.79 1.01 -18.14
C GLY A 502 28.78 0.68 -16.67
N VAL A 503 29.87 0.96 -15.92
CA VAL A 503 29.88 0.71 -14.46
C VAL A 503 28.92 1.65 -13.75
N SER A 504 28.94 2.94 -14.05
CA SER A 504 28.05 3.94 -13.43
C SER A 504 26.58 3.69 -13.76
N GLN A 505 26.28 3.05 -14.88
CA GLN A 505 24.92 2.67 -15.27
C GLN A 505 24.41 1.44 -14.50
N VAL A 506 25.25 0.43 -14.31
CA VAL A 506 24.87 -0.86 -13.73
C VAL A 506 24.91 -0.85 -12.20
N LEU A 507 25.89 -0.18 -11.60
CA LEU A 507 26.12 -0.23 -10.16
C LEU A 507 24.90 0.21 -9.32
N PRO A 508 24.18 1.30 -9.64
CA PRO A 508 22.95 1.67 -8.92
C PRO A 508 21.87 0.59 -8.98
N ILE A 509 21.73 -0.07 -10.13
CA ILE A 509 20.76 -1.17 -10.33
C ILE A 509 21.10 -2.34 -9.38
N LEU A 510 22.39 -2.76 -9.38
CA LEU A 510 22.84 -3.86 -8.53
C LEU A 510 22.64 -3.56 -7.03
N VAL A 511 23.09 -2.37 -6.59
CA VAL A 511 22.98 -1.98 -5.18
C VAL A 511 21.53 -1.91 -4.75
N MET A 512 20.65 -1.25 -5.53
CA MET A 512 19.23 -1.13 -5.23
C MET A 512 18.54 -2.49 -5.14
N CYS A 513 18.74 -3.34 -6.16
CA CYS A 513 18.11 -4.66 -6.19
C CYS A 513 18.60 -5.59 -5.08
N LEU A 514 19.91 -5.67 -4.87
CA LEU A 514 20.50 -6.57 -3.87
C LEU A 514 20.16 -6.15 -2.45
N LEU A 515 20.08 -4.84 -2.19
CA LEU A 515 19.78 -4.29 -0.88
C LEU A 515 18.30 -4.31 -0.53
N ALA A 516 17.41 -4.26 -1.54
CA ALA A 516 15.97 -4.30 -1.33
C ALA A 516 15.53 -5.54 -0.57
N ASP A 517 14.52 -5.38 0.27
CA ASP A 517 13.92 -6.50 0.99
C ASP A 517 13.05 -7.37 0.05
N THR A 518 12.73 -8.59 0.48
CA THR A 518 11.69 -9.41 -0.17
C THR A 518 10.36 -8.65 -0.13
N ASP A 519 9.49 -8.89 -1.11
CA ASP A 519 8.22 -8.16 -1.32
C ASP A 519 8.36 -6.70 -1.77
N SER A 520 9.58 -6.24 -2.06
CA SER A 520 9.78 -4.92 -2.66
C SER A 520 9.40 -4.91 -4.14
N THR A 521 8.85 -3.79 -4.61
CA THR A 521 8.63 -3.51 -6.04
C THR A 521 9.65 -2.48 -6.53
N LEU A 522 10.43 -2.88 -7.51
CA LEU A 522 11.56 -2.13 -8.06
C LEU A 522 11.24 -1.74 -9.50
N VAL A 523 11.20 -0.46 -9.79
CA VAL A 523 10.86 0.07 -11.11
C VAL A 523 12.07 0.68 -11.77
N PHE A 524 12.33 0.29 -13.02
CA PHE A 524 13.49 0.73 -13.80
C PHE A 524 13.06 1.23 -15.17
N GLU A 525 13.51 2.41 -15.53
CA GLU A 525 13.42 2.90 -16.91
C GLU A 525 14.76 2.74 -17.61
N GLN A 526 14.73 2.12 -18.77
CA GLN A 526 15.85 1.95 -19.71
C GLN A 526 17.18 1.54 -19.04
N PRO A 527 17.22 0.44 -18.30
CA PRO A 527 18.42 0.00 -17.59
C PRO A 527 19.59 -0.36 -18.54
N GLU A 528 19.28 -0.56 -19.82
CA GLU A 528 20.25 -0.90 -20.87
C GLU A 528 20.98 0.29 -21.49
N LEU A 529 20.62 1.53 -21.15
CA LEU A 529 21.24 2.72 -21.75
C LEU A 529 22.77 2.70 -21.59
N HIS A 530 23.48 3.00 -22.70
CA HIS A 530 24.94 3.04 -22.78
C HIS A 530 25.67 1.72 -22.44
N LEU A 531 24.93 0.58 -22.40
CA LEU A 531 25.52 -0.74 -22.15
C LEU A 531 25.80 -1.47 -23.47
N HIS A 532 26.94 -2.19 -23.49
CA HIS A 532 27.27 -3.10 -24.59
C HIS A 532 26.21 -4.22 -24.71
N PRO A 533 25.83 -4.71 -25.91
CA PRO A 533 24.81 -5.76 -26.10
C PRO A 533 25.01 -6.99 -25.22
N LYS A 534 26.24 -7.44 -25.00
CA LYS A 534 26.51 -8.55 -24.07
C LYS A 534 26.06 -8.26 -22.62
N VAL A 535 26.26 -7.03 -22.16
CA VAL A 535 25.84 -6.64 -20.81
C VAL A 535 24.31 -6.57 -20.74
N GLN A 536 23.66 -6.02 -21.77
CA GLN A 536 22.20 -5.99 -21.88
C GLN A 536 21.60 -7.40 -21.80
N THR A 537 22.18 -8.37 -22.53
CA THR A 537 21.80 -9.78 -22.48
C THR A 537 21.87 -10.32 -21.05
N LEU A 538 23.01 -10.15 -20.36
CA LEU A 538 23.23 -10.70 -19.03
C LEU A 538 22.43 -9.97 -17.93
N LEU A 539 22.03 -8.72 -18.20
CA LEU A 539 21.14 -7.96 -17.30
C LEU A 539 19.75 -8.61 -17.18
N GLY A 540 19.29 -9.28 -18.26
CA GLY A 540 18.07 -10.11 -18.20
C GLY A 540 18.16 -11.23 -17.17
N ASP A 541 19.33 -11.88 -17.04
CA ASP A 541 19.58 -12.89 -16.01
C ASP A 541 19.53 -12.29 -14.60
N PHE A 542 20.09 -11.10 -14.44
CA PHE A 542 20.07 -10.40 -13.15
C PHE A 542 18.64 -10.10 -12.69
N PHE A 543 17.82 -9.46 -13.51
CA PHE A 543 16.43 -9.15 -13.14
C PHE A 543 15.60 -10.41 -12.91
N LEU A 544 15.79 -11.45 -13.72
CA LEU A 544 15.13 -12.73 -13.50
C LEU A 544 15.52 -13.35 -12.15
N SER A 545 16.81 -13.27 -11.78
CA SER A 545 17.27 -13.75 -10.46
C SER A 545 16.66 -12.97 -9.30
N MET A 546 16.41 -11.66 -9.45
CA MET A 546 15.73 -10.84 -8.44
C MET A 546 14.26 -11.25 -8.29
N ALA A 547 13.56 -11.47 -9.41
CA ALA A 547 12.19 -11.97 -9.42
C ALA A 547 12.09 -13.33 -8.67
N LEU A 548 13.03 -14.23 -8.93
CA LEU A 548 13.13 -15.52 -8.23
C LEU A 548 13.51 -15.41 -6.74
N CYS A 549 14.00 -14.24 -6.31
CA CYS A 549 14.24 -13.89 -4.90
C CYS A 549 13.04 -13.16 -4.26
N ASN A 550 11.84 -13.25 -4.84
CA ASN A 550 10.63 -12.55 -4.38
C ASN A 550 10.79 -11.01 -4.32
N LYS A 551 11.52 -10.44 -5.27
CA LYS A 551 11.62 -8.99 -5.47
C LYS A 551 11.02 -8.67 -6.83
N GLN A 552 9.87 -8.00 -6.83
CA GLN A 552 9.21 -7.64 -8.07
C GLN A 552 10.01 -6.60 -8.83
N CYS A 553 10.23 -6.85 -10.13
CA CYS A 553 10.92 -5.92 -11.02
C CYS A 553 9.98 -5.51 -12.16
N ILE A 554 9.77 -4.20 -12.31
CA ILE A 554 9.04 -3.59 -13.43
C ILE A 554 10.07 -2.83 -14.27
N VAL A 555 10.26 -3.23 -15.52
CA VAL A 555 11.36 -2.76 -16.37
C VAL A 555 10.82 -2.21 -17.69
N GLU A 556 11.07 -0.94 -17.96
CA GLU A 556 10.90 -0.37 -19.29
C GLU A 556 12.21 -0.55 -20.08
N THR A 557 12.15 -1.19 -21.27
CA THR A 557 13.34 -1.47 -22.08
C THR A 557 13.09 -1.36 -23.58
N HIS A 558 14.15 -1.03 -24.33
CA HIS A 558 14.22 -1.10 -25.77
C HIS A 558 15.21 -2.18 -26.25
N SER A 559 15.67 -3.07 -25.36
CA SER A 559 16.67 -4.07 -25.67
C SER A 559 16.06 -5.40 -26.12
N GLU A 560 16.22 -5.73 -27.39
CA GLU A 560 15.95 -7.06 -27.93
C GLU A 560 16.78 -8.14 -27.22
N TYR A 561 18.04 -7.84 -26.93
CA TYR A 561 18.96 -8.76 -26.25
C TYR A 561 18.48 -9.18 -24.87
N PHE A 562 17.81 -8.28 -24.18
CA PHE A 562 17.19 -8.54 -22.87
C PHE A 562 16.05 -9.57 -23.00
N ILE A 563 15.14 -9.36 -23.95
CA ILE A 563 14.00 -10.25 -24.21
C ILE A 563 14.49 -11.64 -24.67
N ASP A 564 15.42 -11.70 -25.61
CA ASP A 564 15.96 -12.96 -26.11
C ASP A 564 16.66 -13.77 -25.02
N ARG A 565 17.30 -13.10 -24.06
CA ARG A 565 17.88 -13.79 -22.91
C ARG A 565 16.82 -14.45 -22.03
N LEU A 566 15.71 -13.79 -21.81
CA LEU A 566 14.59 -14.37 -21.04
C LEU A 566 13.95 -15.55 -21.78
N ARG A 567 13.75 -15.42 -23.09
CA ARG A 567 13.27 -16.53 -23.94
C ARG A 567 14.18 -17.75 -23.84
N PHE A 568 15.50 -17.53 -23.93
CA PHE A 568 16.49 -18.58 -23.75
C PHE A 568 16.38 -19.26 -22.37
N ARG A 569 16.25 -18.47 -21.30
CA ARG A 569 16.13 -19.03 -19.94
C ARG A 569 14.84 -19.82 -19.72
N ILE A 570 13.75 -19.35 -20.31
CA ILE A 570 12.46 -20.07 -20.27
C ILE A 570 12.57 -21.41 -21.04
N ALA A 571 13.14 -21.37 -22.26
CA ALA A 571 13.33 -22.58 -23.07
C ALA A 571 14.27 -23.63 -22.42
N ALA A 572 15.26 -23.15 -21.65
CA ALA A 572 16.21 -24.02 -20.96
C ALA A 572 15.73 -24.54 -19.61
N ALA A 573 14.67 -23.96 -19.06
CA ALA A 573 14.12 -24.36 -17.76
C ALA A 573 13.42 -25.72 -17.85
N SER A 574 13.43 -26.50 -16.75
CA SER A 574 12.56 -27.68 -16.67
C SER A 574 11.08 -27.24 -16.60
N PRO A 575 10.16 -28.01 -17.21
CA PRO A 575 8.72 -27.66 -17.24
C PRO A 575 8.12 -27.43 -15.84
N GLU A 576 8.61 -28.14 -14.84
CA GLU A 576 8.18 -28.01 -13.43
C GLU A 576 8.47 -26.65 -12.82
N ASN A 577 9.41 -25.88 -13.38
CA ASN A 577 9.82 -24.58 -12.87
C ASN A 577 8.88 -23.43 -13.24
N GLU A 578 7.97 -23.63 -14.19
CA GLU A 578 6.99 -22.64 -14.67
C GLU A 578 7.57 -21.21 -14.84
N LEU A 579 8.81 -21.14 -15.35
CA LEU A 579 9.55 -19.88 -15.44
C LEU A 579 8.85 -18.85 -16.34
N ASN A 580 8.11 -19.32 -17.32
CA ASN A 580 7.29 -18.49 -18.21
C ASN A 580 6.20 -17.70 -17.45
N ARG A 581 5.70 -18.23 -16.33
CA ARG A 581 4.71 -17.52 -15.47
C ARG A 581 5.32 -16.42 -14.61
N GLN A 582 6.65 -16.44 -14.43
CA GLN A 582 7.36 -15.40 -13.67
C GLN A 582 7.59 -14.12 -14.47
N VAL A 583 7.42 -14.19 -15.80
CA VAL A 583 7.74 -13.09 -16.73
C VAL A 583 6.48 -12.66 -17.47
N LYS A 584 6.15 -11.39 -17.36
CA LYS A 584 5.10 -10.71 -18.12
C LYS A 584 5.75 -9.70 -19.05
N ILE A 585 5.35 -9.69 -20.33
CA ILE A 585 5.87 -8.73 -21.31
C ILE A 585 4.68 -8.02 -21.95
N TYR A 586 4.75 -6.71 -21.98
CA TYR A 586 3.77 -5.87 -22.67
C TYR A 586 4.45 -5.10 -23.81
N PHE A 587 3.93 -5.29 -25.02
CA PHE A 587 4.27 -4.44 -26.15
C PHE A 587 3.36 -3.23 -26.18
N VAL A 588 3.95 -2.04 -26.14
CA VAL A 588 3.21 -0.79 -26.05
C VAL A 588 3.24 -0.07 -27.39
N GLU A 589 2.07 0.10 -27.99
CA GLU A 589 1.85 0.79 -29.25
C GLU A 589 1.08 2.09 -29.02
N LYS A 590 1.17 3.03 -29.96
CA LYS A 590 0.42 4.28 -29.91
C LYS A 590 -0.41 4.43 -31.17
N PRO A 591 -1.57 3.75 -31.28
CA PRO A 591 -2.53 4.03 -32.32
C PRO A 591 -3.15 5.44 -32.15
N LEU A 592 -3.89 5.91 -33.15
CA LEU A 592 -4.52 7.24 -33.16
C LEU A 592 -5.42 7.51 -31.94
N GLN A 593 -5.92 6.46 -31.29
CA GLN A 593 -6.86 6.54 -30.16
C GLN A 593 -6.22 6.55 -28.77
N GLY A 594 -4.90 6.50 -28.67
CA GLY A 594 -4.18 6.44 -27.39
C GLY A 594 -3.18 5.29 -27.30
N SER A 595 -2.54 5.08 -26.16
CA SER A 595 -1.63 3.96 -25.96
C SER A 595 -2.37 2.65 -25.75
N SER A 596 -1.92 1.59 -26.43
CA SER A 596 -2.42 0.22 -26.32
C SER A 596 -1.32 -0.68 -25.76
N PHE A 597 -1.70 -1.57 -24.86
CA PHE A 597 -0.79 -2.51 -24.19
C PHE A 597 -1.19 -3.93 -24.57
N ARG A 598 -0.34 -4.59 -25.35
CA ARG A 598 -0.57 -5.97 -25.80
C ARG A 598 0.36 -6.90 -25.04
N GLU A 599 -0.21 -7.90 -24.34
CA GLU A 599 0.59 -8.92 -23.69
C GLU A 599 1.26 -9.82 -24.72
N VAL A 600 2.56 -10.02 -24.58
CA VAL A 600 3.40 -10.90 -25.40
C VAL A 600 3.72 -12.14 -24.59
N VAL A 601 3.05 -13.24 -24.89
CA VAL A 601 3.20 -14.48 -24.15
C VAL A 601 4.35 -15.31 -24.69
N ILE A 602 5.30 -15.66 -23.82
CA ILE A 602 6.37 -16.62 -24.09
C ILE A 602 5.90 -17.99 -23.61
N ASN A 603 5.84 -18.96 -24.51
CA ASN A 603 5.51 -20.34 -24.14
C ASN A 603 6.70 -21.05 -23.45
N GLU A 604 6.48 -22.26 -22.93
CA GLU A 604 7.50 -23.05 -22.26
C GLU A 604 8.76 -23.36 -23.10
N TYR A 605 8.65 -23.29 -24.41
CA TYR A 605 9.77 -23.50 -25.36
C TYR A 605 10.50 -22.21 -25.70
N GLY A 606 10.18 -21.08 -25.07
CA GLY A 606 10.78 -19.77 -25.37
C GLY A 606 10.28 -19.11 -26.66
N ALA A 607 9.24 -19.69 -27.29
CA ALA A 607 8.66 -19.11 -28.48
C ALA A 607 7.56 -18.10 -28.14
N ILE A 608 7.45 -17.05 -28.94
CA ILE A 608 6.36 -16.08 -28.91
C ILE A 608 5.39 -16.49 -30.03
N SER A 609 4.16 -16.91 -29.64
CA SER A 609 3.19 -17.48 -30.57
C SER A 609 2.58 -16.42 -31.49
N ASP A 610 2.43 -15.20 -31.01
CA ASP A 610 1.85 -14.07 -31.72
C ASP A 610 2.82 -12.88 -31.63
N TRP A 611 3.77 -12.85 -32.59
CA TRP A 611 4.81 -11.82 -32.63
C TRP A 611 4.22 -10.51 -33.17
N PRO A 612 4.14 -9.44 -32.36
CA PRO A 612 3.61 -8.17 -32.86
C PRO A 612 4.52 -7.58 -33.93
N GLU A 613 3.91 -6.99 -34.97
CA GLU A 613 4.66 -6.23 -35.98
C GLU A 613 5.40 -5.04 -35.33
N GLY A 614 6.67 -4.86 -35.63
CA GLY A 614 7.51 -3.85 -34.98
C GLY A 614 8.06 -4.23 -33.59
N PHE A 615 7.76 -5.43 -33.09
CA PHE A 615 8.32 -5.91 -31.84
C PHE A 615 9.68 -6.59 -32.11
N PHE A 616 10.76 -5.81 -32.11
CA PHE A 616 12.14 -6.29 -32.27
C PHE A 616 12.37 -7.19 -33.52
N ASP A 617 11.70 -6.89 -34.63
CA ASP A 617 11.78 -7.64 -35.88
C ASP A 617 12.73 -6.99 -36.92
N GLN A 618 13.23 -5.80 -36.63
CA GLN A 618 14.06 -5.02 -37.56
C GLN A 618 15.35 -5.73 -37.91
N SER A 619 16.02 -6.39 -36.97
CA SER A 619 17.27 -7.12 -37.24
C SER A 619 17.04 -8.28 -38.20
N GLN A 620 15.91 -9.00 -38.06
CA GLN A 620 15.55 -10.08 -38.97
C GLN A 620 15.17 -9.56 -40.36
N GLN A 621 14.35 -8.52 -40.43
CA GLN A 621 13.95 -7.87 -41.67
C GLN A 621 15.18 -7.37 -42.46
N GLN A 622 16.12 -6.70 -41.79
CA GLN A 622 17.36 -6.23 -42.41
C GLN A 622 18.22 -7.41 -42.90
N ALA A 623 18.33 -8.49 -42.17
CA ALA A 623 19.05 -9.68 -42.60
C ALA A 623 18.41 -10.30 -43.86
N GLU A 624 17.08 -10.40 -43.91
CA GLU A 624 16.35 -10.87 -45.09
C GLU A 624 16.55 -9.94 -46.30
N GLU A 625 16.49 -8.62 -46.13
CA GLU A 625 16.73 -7.65 -47.16
C GLU A 625 18.15 -7.74 -47.72
N ILE A 626 19.17 -7.90 -46.86
CA ILE A 626 20.55 -8.11 -47.26
C ILE A 626 20.69 -9.40 -48.10
N LEU A 627 20.06 -10.51 -47.63
CA LEU A 627 20.11 -11.76 -48.37
C LEU A 627 19.40 -11.68 -49.71
N ARG A 628 18.25 -11.00 -49.80
CA ARG A 628 17.52 -10.75 -51.06
C ARG A 628 18.38 -9.90 -52.02
N ALA A 629 18.95 -8.82 -51.52
CA ALA A 629 19.83 -7.95 -52.33
C ALA A 629 21.07 -8.72 -52.83
N ALA A 630 21.70 -9.53 -51.98
CA ALA A 630 22.84 -10.36 -52.36
C ALA A 630 22.46 -11.43 -53.41
N ALA A 631 21.27 -12.04 -53.28
CA ALA A 631 20.77 -13.00 -54.26
C ALA A 631 20.48 -12.36 -55.61
N MET A 632 19.86 -11.15 -55.63
CA MET A 632 19.63 -10.37 -56.85
C MET A 632 20.96 -10.03 -57.54
N LYS A 633 21.97 -9.56 -56.79
CA LYS A 633 23.29 -9.23 -57.33
C LYS A 633 24.00 -10.46 -57.91
N ARG A 634 23.91 -11.62 -57.29
CA ARG A 634 24.43 -12.89 -57.82
C ARG A 634 23.73 -13.32 -59.10
N LYS A 635 22.40 -13.17 -59.22
CA LYS A 635 21.65 -13.47 -60.45
C LYS A 635 22.05 -12.54 -61.58
N ALA A 636 22.20 -11.24 -61.33
CA ALA A 636 22.65 -10.27 -62.32
C ALA A 636 24.10 -10.55 -62.81
N SER A 637 25.00 -10.91 -61.90
CA SER A 637 26.40 -11.26 -62.25
C SER A 637 26.50 -12.56 -63.05
N ARG A 638 25.60 -13.53 -62.86
CA ARG A 638 25.54 -14.74 -63.71
C ARG A 638 25.02 -14.42 -65.11
N ARG A 639 23.96 -13.63 -65.24
CA ARG A 639 23.42 -13.19 -66.54
C ARG A 639 24.44 -12.44 -67.38
N ASN A 640 25.30 -11.62 -66.74
CA ASN A 640 26.37 -10.90 -67.45
C ASN A 640 27.61 -11.77 -67.80
N LYS A 641 27.70 -13.01 -67.25
CA LYS A 641 28.78 -13.96 -67.65
C LYS A 641 28.35 -14.92 -68.74
N ASP A 642 27.04 -15.10 -68.92
CA ASP A 642 26.42 -16.00 -69.88
C ASP A 642 25.99 -15.23 -71.18
N ALA A 643 26.14 -13.89 -71.17
CA ALA A 643 26.01 -13.00 -72.35
C ALA A 643 27.41 -12.57 -72.85
#